data_fe16a03cb730c74f3e62c0447321e15b
#
_entry.id   fe16a03cb730c74f3e62c0447321e15b
#
_cell.length_a   1.000
_cell.length_b   1.000
_cell.length_c   1.000
_cell.angle_alpha   90.00
_cell.angle_beta   90.00
_cell.angle_gamma   90.00
#
_symmetry.space_group_name_H-M   'P 1'
#
loop_
_entity.id
_entity.type
_entity.pdbx_description
1 polymer ?
#
loop_
_entity_poly.entity_id
_entity_poly.type
_entity_poly.pdbx_seq_one_letter_code
_entity_poly.pdbx_strand_id
1 'polypeptide(L)'
;MDDTSKCPFSGGKRVPANRDWWPTQLSIEMLHRNSDKSDPMDGDFDYAKEFKTLDLNAVIKDLTALMTDSQEWWPADFGHYGGLMIRMAWHSAGTYRTTDGRGGAGAGQQRFAPLNSWPDNANLDKARRLLWPIKQKYGRKLSWADLMVLAGNVALESMGFKTFGFAGGRVDVWEPEELYWGPEGTWLGDERYSGERELAEPLGAVQMGLIYVNPEGPNGKPDPVAAAKDIRETFARMAMNDEETVALIAGGHSFGKTHGAGDPSLVGPEPEAGALEDQGLGWKSKHASGHSGDAITSGLEVTWTTTPTKWSNNFFENLFNFEWELTKSPGGANQWTAKGADAIIPDAFDKSKKHRPTMLTTDLSLRFDPAYEKISRRFLEHPDQFADAFARAWFKLTHRDMGPIQRYLGPLVPKETLIWQDPIPAVNHELASDQDIAALKTKILASGLSVPELVSAAWASASTFRGSDKRGGANGARIRLAPQKDWEVNEPAQLAKVLGKLEAIQKDFNASSGAKKVSLADLIVLGGTAAVEKAAKDAGVDVKVGFTPGRMDASQEQTDAASFAPLEPRADGFRNFIGKRHQFMQQEEALVDRAQLLRLTGPEMTVLLGGLRVLGANANGSKHGVLTSKVGTLSNDFFLNLLDMSTQWTQAADGTYEARDRKTNSVKWTGTRVDLIFGAHSQLRAYAEVYATSDAKEKFVKDFAKAWTKVMNLDRYDIVA
;
A
#
# COMPACT_ATOMS: atom_id res chain seq x y z
N MET A 1 39.76 15.12 13.61
CA MET A 1 40.00 13.70 13.92
C MET A 1 39.65 13.50 15.39
N ASP A 2 38.37 13.29 15.68
CA ASP A 2 37.97 12.91 17.02
C ASP A 2 37.85 11.38 17.04
N ASP A 3 38.85 10.77 17.66
CA ASP A 3 38.90 9.35 17.96
C ASP A 3 37.94 9.08 19.12
N THR A 4 36.73 8.70 18.79
CA THR A 4 35.79 8.18 19.78
C THR A 4 35.54 6.71 19.55
N SER A 5 36.56 5.89 19.65
CA SER A 5 36.43 4.45 19.92
C SER A 5 35.85 4.23 21.33
N LYS A 6 34.62 4.71 21.55
CA LYS A 6 33.90 4.45 22.79
C LYS A 6 33.23 3.08 22.65
N CYS A 7 33.49 2.23 23.66
CA CYS A 7 32.76 0.99 23.81
C CYS A 7 31.24 1.21 23.56
N PRO A 8 30.58 0.45 22.71
CA PRO A 8 29.14 0.64 22.41
C PRO A 8 28.24 0.64 23.64
N PHE A 9 28.73 0.10 24.76
CA PHE A 9 28.00 0.07 26.05
C PHE A 9 28.27 1.25 26.97
N SER A 10 29.15 2.17 26.61
CA SER A 10 29.68 3.20 27.54
C SER A 10 29.10 4.60 27.41
N GLY A 11 28.08 4.82 26.62
CA GLY A 11 27.66 6.19 26.41
C GLY A 11 26.29 6.47 25.84
N GLY A 12 25.23 5.98 26.42
CA GLY A 12 23.89 6.41 26.02
C GLY A 12 22.76 5.68 26.73
N LYS A 13 21.65 6.34 26.87
CA LYS A 13 20.41 5.75 27.43
C LYS A 13 19.73 4.74 26.49
N ARG A 14 20.25 4.57 25.26
CA ARG A 14 19.66 3.68 24.24
C ARG A 14 20.41 2.36 24.19
N VAL A 15 19.66 1.26 24.24
CA VAL A 15 20.20 -0.08 23.99
C VAL A 15 20.51 -0.21 22.48
N PRO A 16 21.74 -0.59 22.08
CA PRO A 16 22.09 -0.75 20.68
C PRO A 16 21.24 -1.84 20.02
N ALA A 17 20.69 -1.55 18.85
CA ALA A 17 20.05 -2.52 17.97
C ALA A 17 21.06 -3.03 16.93
N ASN A 18 20.72 -4.13 16.23
CA ASN A 18 21.60 -4.70 15.20
C ASN A 18 22.02 -3.66 14.14
N ARG A 19 21.14 -2.76 13.74
CA ARG A 19 21.44 -1.66 12.82
C ARG A 19 22.51 -0.68 13.32
N ASP A 20 22.72 -0.61 14.62
CA ASP A 20 23.75 0.25 15.20
C ASP A 20 25.14 -0.42 15.12
N TRP A 21 25.18 -1.75 15.03
CA TRP A 21 26.39 -2.55 14.90
C TRP A 21 26.75 -2.83 13.44
N TRP A 22 25.75 -3.13 12.63
CA TRP A 22 25.85 -3.47 11.21
C TRP A 22 24.77 -2.74 10.40
N PRO A 23 24.97 -1.44 10.11
CA PRO A 23 23.96 -0.64 9.41
C PRO A 23 23.64 -1.15 8.00
N THR A 24 24.51 -1.97 7.42
CA THR A 24 24.32 -2.60 6.10
C THR A 24 23.76 -4.03 6.17
N GLN A 25 23.48 -4.53 7.39
CA GLN A 25 22.88 -5.86 7.53
C GLN A 25 21.43 -5.82 7.06
N LEU A 26 21.02 -6.88 6.34
CA LEU A 26 19.63 -7.08 5.92
C LEU A 26 18.69 -7.08 7.13
N SER A 27 17.67 -6.20 7.13
CA SER A 27 16.60 -6.21 8.12
C SER A 27 15.46 -7.13 7.64
N ILE A 28 15.05 -8.05 8.52
CA ILE A 28 13.86 -8.89 8.29
C ILE A 28 12.75 -8.62 9.32
N GLU A 29 12.87 -7.55 10.08
CA GLU A 29 11.90 -7.17 11.13
C GLU A 29 10.49 -6.98 10.55
N MET A 30 10.38 -6.43 9.33
CA MET A 30 9.10 -6.23 8.66
C MET A 30 8.30 -7.53 8.46
N LEU A 31 8.94 -8.70 8.47
CA LEU A 31 8.25 -10.00 8.35
C LEU A 31 7.64 -10.46 9.67
N HIS A 32 8.06 -9.91 10.81
CA HIS A 32 7.52 -10.26 12.13
C HIS A 32 6.07 -9.82 12.28
N ARG A 33 5.66 -8.75 11.60
CA ARG A 33 4.28 -8.25 11.60
C ARG A 33 3.26 -9.21 11.01
N ASN A 34 3.70 -10.14 10.19
CA ASN A 34 2.84 -11.16 9.63
C ASN A 34 2.60 -12.33 10.61
N SER A 35 3.07 -12.19 11.85
CA SER A 35 2.83 -13.13 12.95
C SER A 35 1.62 -12.71 13.78
N ASP A 36 0.78 -13.66 14.17
CA ASP A 36 -0.39 -13.42 15.05
C ASP A 36 0.00 -13.02 16.48
N LYS A 37 1.28 -13.09 16.84
CA LYS A 37 1.75 -12.81 18.21
C LYS A 37 1.71 -11.36 18.62
N SER A 38 1.70 -10.43 17.67
CA SER A 38 1.63 -8.98 17.91
C SER A 38 0.21 -8.42 17.78
N ASP A 39 -0.76 -9.24 17.39
CA ASP A 39 -2.17 -8.85 17.33
C ASP A 39 -2.80 -8.96 18.74
N PRO A 40 -3.32 -7.85 19.34
CA PRO A 40 -3.97 -7.88 20.64
C PRO A 40 -5.40 -8.40 20.60
N MET A 41 -5.93 -8.66 19.40
CA MET A 41 -7.28 -9.22 19.26
C MET A 41 -7.25 -10.74 19.43
N ASP A 42 -8.40 -11.31 19.83
CA ASP A 42 -8.52 -12.75 19.97
C ASP A 42 -8.29 -13.46 18.62
N GLY A 43 -7.73 -14.68 18.65
CA GLY A 43 -7.36 -15.43 17.44
C GLY A 43 -8.54 -15.81 16.53
N ASP A 44 -9.78 -15.72 17.03
CA ASP A 44 -11.03 -15.91 16.29
C ASP A 44 -11.71 -14.58 15.92
N PHE A 45 -11.06 -13.43 16.17
CA PHE A 45 -11.60 -12.13 15.85
C PHE A 45 -11.70 -11.94 14.31
N ASP A 46 -12.91 -11.65 13.85
CA ASP A 46 -13.21 -11.36 12.45
C ASP A 46 -13.90 -9.99 12.35
N TYR A 47 -13.14 -9.00 11.90
CA TYR A 47 -13.65 -7.64 11.79
C TYR A 47 -14.85 -7.54 10.82
N ALA A 48 -14.87 -8.32 9.73
CA ALA A 48 -15.99 -8.30 8.80
C ALA A 48 -17.29 -8.80 9.44
N LYS A 49 -17.21 -9.80 10.32
CA LYS A 49 -18.36 -10.26 11.12
C LYS A 49 -18.80 -9.21 12.12
N GLU A 50 -17.87 -8.61 12.82
CA GLU A 50 -18.18 -7.55 13.81
C GLU A 50 -18.81 -6.33 13.14
N PHE A 51 -18.25 -5.85 12.03
CA PHE A 51 -18.76 -4.69 11.29
C PHE A 51 -20.21 -4.94 10.79
N LYS A 52 -20.54 -6.14 10.34
CA LYS A 52 -21.92 -6.50 9.91
C LYS A 52 -22.95 -6.36 11.04
N THR A 53 -22.54 -6.35 12.30
CA THR A 53 -23.41 -6.13 13.47
C THR A 53 -23.53 -4.66 13.85
N LEU A 54 -22.79 -3.76 13.19
CA LEU A 54 -22.78 -2.33 13.47
C LEU A 54 -24.03 -1.64 12.92
N ASP A 55 -24.69 -0.82 13.76
CA ASP A 55 -25.66 0.14 13.27
C ASP A 55 -24.94 1.37 12.69
N LEU A 56 -24.67 1.31 11.37
CA LEU A 56 -23.96 2.37 10.68
C LEU A 56 -24.73 3.71 10.70
N ASN A 57 -26.07 3.67 10.70
CA ASN A 57 -26.87 4.89 10.77
C ASN A 57 -26.72 5.59 12.13
N ALA A 58 -26.60 4.82 13.21
CA ALA A 58 -26.32 5.38 14.53
C ALA A 58 -24.93 6.04 14.58
N VAL A 59 -23.92 5.43 13.95
CA VAL A 59 -22.56 6.04 13.83
C VAL A 59 -22.63 7.35 13.04
N ILE A 60 -23.31 7.37 11.90
CA ILE A 60 -23.47 8.56 11.07
C ILE A 60 -24.16 9.68 11.84
N LYS A 61 -25.20 9.34 12.61
CA LYS A 61 -25.91 10.31 13.47
C LYS A 61 -24.97 10.91 14.53
N ASP A 62 -24.18 10.09 15.19
CA ASP A 62 -23.22 10.58 16.20
C ASP A 62 -22.13 11.44 15.58
N LEU A 63 -21.59 11.03 14.42
CA LEU A 63 -20.62 11.84 13.66
C LEU A 63 -21.21 13.16 13.20
N THR A 64 -22.45 13.16 12.70
CA THR A 64 -23.13 14.40 12.29
C THR A 64 -23.31 15.36 13.47
N ALA A 65 -23.66 14.85 14.65
CA ALA A 65 -23.76 15.66 15.86
C ALA A 65 -22.39 16.23 16.27
N LEU A 66 -21.33 15.44 16.19
CA LEU A 66 -19.96 15.88 16.47
C LEU A 66 -19.53 17.05 15.59
N MET A 67 -19.95 17.09 14.31
CA MET A 67 -19.50 18.15 13.39
C MET A 67 -19.77 19.57 13.89
N THR A 68 -20.82 19.77 14.67
CA THR A 68 -21.21 21.08 15.19
C THR A 68 -21.11 21.21 16.71
N ASP A 69 -20.64 20.16 17.40
CA ASP A 69 -20.40 20.17 18.85
C ASP A 69 -18.99 20.70 19.16
N SER A 70 -18.81 22.01 19.04
CA SER A 70 -17.53 22.70 19.19
C SER A 70 -17.01 22.58 20.63
N GLN A 71 -15.83 22.02 20.82
CA GLN A 71 -15.19 21.82 22.13
C GLN A 71 -14.30 23.02 22.51
N GLU A 72 -14.35 23.45 23.77
CA GLU A 72 -13.55 24.57 24.27
C GLU A 72 -12.03 24.36 24.13
N TRP A 73 -11.58 23.12 24.29
CA TRP A 73 -10.16 22.78 24.21
C TRP A 73 -9.62 22.76 22.76
N TRP A 74 -10.48 22.64 21.74
CA TRP A 74 -10.19 22.75 20.31
C TRP A 74 -11.44 23.23 19.54
N PRO A 75 -11.72 24.54 19.53
CA PRO A 75 -12.92 25.07 18.89
C PRO A 75 -12.96 24.86 17.38
N ALA A 76 -14.14 24.62 16.86
CA ALA A 76 -14.38 24.37 15.45
C ALA A 76 -14.32 25.65 14.61
N ASP A 77 -13.58 25.62 13.50
CA ASP A 77 -13.57 26.70 12.50
C ASP A 77 -15.00 26.94 11.96
N PHE A 78 -15.45 28.17 11.92
CA PHE A 78 -16.81 28.52 11.46
C PHE A 78 -17.91 27.75 12.21
N GLY A 79 -17.62 27.20 13.39
CA GLY A 79 -18.54 26.37 14.18
C GLY A 79 -18.78 24.96 13.63
N HIS A 80 -17.91 24.45 12.75
CA HIS A 80 -18.07 23.14 12.12
C HIS A 80 -16.74 22.43 11.90
N TYR A 81 -16.57 21.20 12.43
CA TYR A 81 -15.34 20.41 12.29
C TYR A 81 -15.11 19.81 10.90
N GLY A 82 -16.01 20.03 9.95
CA GLY A 82 -15.97 19.38 8.64
C GLY A 82 -14.65 19.53 7.91
N GLY A 83 -14.08 20.73 7.84
CA GLY A 83 -12.78 20.95 7.21
C GLY A 83 -11.66 20.13 7.86
N LEU A 84 -11.62 20.04 9.18
CA LEU A 84 -10.65 19.25 9.94
C LEU A 84 -10.82 17.74 9.67
N MET A 85 -12.05 17.23 9.63
CA MET A 85 -12.34 15.82 9.40
C MET A 85 -12.08 15.39 7.95
N ILE A 86 -12.38 16.25 6.97
CA ILE A 86 -12.00 16.04 5.56
C ILE A 86 -10.49 15.94 5.42
N ARG A 87 -9.74 16.89 6.01
CA ARG A 87 -8.28 16.87 5.99
C ARG A 87 -7.72 15.61 6.64
N MET A 88 -8.26 15.16 7.78
CA MET A 88 -7.84 13.92 8.44
C MET A 88 -8.05 12.70 7.53
N ALA A 89 -9.21 12.55 6.91
CA ALA A 89 -9.51 11.44 6.01
C ALA A 89 -8.64 11.47 4.76
N TRP A 90 -8.44 12.65 4.17
CA TRP A 90 -7.53 12.85 3.04
C TRP A 90 -6.11 12.45 3.38
N HIS A 91 -5.57 12.94 4.50
CA HIS A 91 -4.20 12.65 4.93
C HIS A 91 -4.01 11.21 5.40
N SER A 92 -5.08 10.49 5.78
CA SER A 92 -5.04 9.04 5.98
C SER A 92 -4.87 8.30 4.65
N ALA A 93 -5.56 8.76 3.59
CA ALA A 93 -5.60 8.09 2.29
C ALA A 93 -4.47 8.53 1.35
N GLY A 94 -4.05 9.79 1.41
CA GLY A 94 -3.10 10.41 0.47
C GLY A 94 -1.65 9.91 0.59
N THR A 95 -1.35 9.07 1.56
CA THR A 95 -0.05 8.35 1.65
C THR A 95 0.03 7.14 0.73
N TYR A 96 -1.07 6.73 0.09
CA TYR A 96 -1.07 5.61 -0.86
C TYR A 96 -0.15 5.87 -2.04
N ARG A 97 0.61 4.86 -2.44
CA ARG A 97 1.49 4.91 -3.60
C ARG A 97 1.33 3.68 -4.48
N THR A 98 1.20 3.90 -5.78
CA THR A 98 0.93 2.86 -6.78
C THR A 98 2.07 1.86 -6.94
N THR A 99 3.31 2.28 -6.70
CA THR A 99 4.53 1.50 -6.96
C THR A 99 4.57 0.18 -6.19
N ASP A 100 4.20 0.21 -4.90
CA ASP A 100 4.17 -0.96 -4.01
C ASP A 100 2.84 -1.13 -3.26
N GLY A 101 1.87 -0.24 -3.50
CA GLY A 101 0.56 -0.28 -2.87
C GLY A 101 0.53 0.06 -1.38
N ARG A 102 1.65 0.50 -0.82
CA ARG A 102 1.75 0.88 0.59
C ARG A 102 1.19 2.27 0.84
N GLY A 103 1.03 2.62 2.11
CA GLY A 103 0.29 3.80 2.54
C GLY A 103 -1.22 3.60 2.45
N GLY A 104 -1.96 4.70 2.43
CA GLY A 104 -3.41 4.70 2.33
C GLY A 104 -4.15 4.57 3.64
N ALA A 105 -5.47 4.53 3.55
CA ALA A 105 -6.38 4.56 4.70
C ALA A 105 -6.68 3.16 5.27
N GLY A 106 -6.23 2.08 4.60
CA GLY A 106 -6.71 0.71 4.80
C GLY A 106 -6.39 0.07 6.16
N ALA A 107 -5.51 0.67 6.96
CA ALA A 107 -5.01 0.07 8.20
C ALA A 107 -4.95 1.04 9.40
N GLY A 108 -5.40 2.29 9.25
CA GLY A 108 -5.38 3.29 10.30
C GLY A 108 -3.99 3.76 10.71
N GLN A 109 -3.04 3.76 9.79
CA GLN A 109 -1.62 4.06 10.03
C GLN A 109 -1.36 5.49 10.52
N GLN A 110 -2.24 6.45 10.26
CA GLN A 110 -2.10 7.82 10.75
C GLN A 110 -2.02 7.93 12.29
N ARG A 111 -2.36 6.86 13.03
CA ARG A 111 -2.21 6.79 14.49
C ARG A 111 -0.77 6.62 14.95
N PHE A 112 0.13 6.19 14.10
CA PHE A 112 1.49 5.76 14.42
C PHE A 112 2.56 6.66 13.82
N ALA A 113 3.74 6.66 14.46
CA ALA A 113 4.94 7.22 13.87
C ALA A 113 5.28 6.53 12.52
N PRO A 114 5.87 7.24 11.54
CA PRO A 114 6.16 8.68 11.59
C PRO A 114 4.96 9.56 11.22
N LEU A 115 3.88 8.97 10.68
CA LEU A 115 2.76 9.70 10.09
C LEU A 115 2.04 10.63 11.07
N ASN A 116 1.84 10.17 12.32
CA ASN A 116 1.18 10.99 13.35
C ASN A 116 1.97 12.25 13.70
N SER A 117 3.25 12.29 13.36
CA SER A 117 4.19 13.36 13.70
C SER A 117 4.75 14.11 12.48
N TRP A 118 4.31 13.81 11.29
CA TRP A 118 4.66 14.60 10.11
C TRP A 118 4.14 16.04 10.22
N PRO A 119 4.92 17.06 9.81
CA PRO A 119 4.49 18.46 9.85
C PRO A 119 3.18 18.70 9.10
N ASP A 120 2.97 18.02 7.97
CA ASP A 120 1.73 18.14 7.19
C ASP A 120 0.50 17.54 7.91
N ASN A 121 0.71 16.72 8.94
CA ASN A 121 -0.32 16.18 9.81
C ASN A 121 -0.52 16.98 11.10
N ALA A 122 0.05 18.20 11.19
CA ALA A 122 -0.10 19.06 12.36
C ALA A 122 -1.57 19.23 12.73
N ASN A 123 -1.86 19.07 14.01
CA ASN A 123 -3.19 19.17 14.63
C ASN A 123 -4.22 18.08 14.22
N LEU A 124 -3.86 17.06 13.44
CA LEU A 124 -4.75 15.91 13.18
C LEU A 124 -4.84 14.93 14.37
N ASP A 125 -3.94 15.01 15.31
CA ASP A 125 -4.06 14.38 16.63
C ASP A 125 -5.33 14.84 17.37
N LYS A 126 -5.72 16.13 17.24
CA LYS A 126 -6.97 16.68 17.78
C LYS A 126 -8.18 16.09 17.07
N ALA A 127 -8.13 15.92 15.74
CA ALA A 127 -9.22 15.28 14.99
C ALA A 127 -9.47 13.85 15.51
N ARG A 128 -8.41 13.04 15.68
CA ARG A 128 -8.53 11.69 16.24
C ARG A 128 -9.04 11.70 17.69
N ARG A 129 -8.60 12.68 18.50
CA ARG A 129 -9.06 12.81 19.89
C ARG A 129 -10.55 13.17 19.94
N LEU A 130 -11.05 14.02 19.05
CA LEU A 130 -12.48 14.34 18.93
C LEU A 130 -13.32 13.10 18.57
N LEU A 131 -12.77 12.17 17.80
CA LEU A 131 -13.46 10.93 17.42
C LEU A 131 -13.46 9.86 18.52
N TRP A 132 -12.62 10.01 19.58
CA TRP A 132 -12.48 8.96 20.61
C TRP A 132 -13.80 8.56 21.29
N PRO A 133 -14.72 9.46 21.68
CA PRO A 133 -16.01 9.07 22.27
C PRO A 133 -16.83 8.15 21.36
N ILE A 134 -16.78 8.38 20.04
CA ILE A 134 -17.46 7.52 19.05
C ILE A 134 -16.76 6.17 18.96
N LYS A 135 -15.44 6.17 18.83
CA LYS A 135 -14.65 4.92 18.83
C LYS A 135 -14.91 4.10 20.09
N GLN A 136 -14.91 4.74 21.25
CA GLN A 136 -15.20 4.10 22.54
C GLN A 136 -16.60 3.48 22.57
N LYS A 137 -17.60 4.17 22.05
CA LYS A 137 -19.01 3.71 22.02
C LYS A 137 -19.20 2.48 21.16
N TYR A 138 -18.57 2.44 19.96
CA TYR A 138 -18.77 1.34 19.01
C TYR A 138 -17.70 0.25 19.09
N GLY A 139 -16.60 0.49 19.80
CA GLY A 139 -15.58 -0.48 20.15
C GLY A 139 -15.01 -1.24 18.95
N ARG A 140 -14.96 -2.57 19.06
CA ARG A 140 -14.37 -3.46 18.06
C ARG A 140 -15.17 -3.59 16.76
N LYS A 141 -16.45 -3.16 16.75
CA LYS A 141 -17.31 -3.16 15.57
C LYS A 141 -16.95 -2.10 14.55
N LEU A 142 -16.18 -1.08 14.93
CA LEU A 142 -15.77 0.03 14.09
C LEU A 142 -14.26 0.26 14.25
N SER A 143 -13.48 -0.08 13.22
CA SER A 143 -12.04 0.18 13.20
C SER A 143 -11.75 1.68 13.17
N TRP A 144 -10.55 2.08 13.60
CA TRP A 144 -10.09 3.44 13.41
C TRP A 144 -9.96 3.80 11.93
N ALA A 145 -9.51 2.84 11.11
CA ALA A 145 -9.39 3.03 9.67
C ALA A 145 -10.74 3.39 9.03
N ASP A 146 -11.79 2.62 9.33
CA ASP A 146 -13.13 2.92 8.82
C ASP A 146 -13.72 4.19 9.43
N LEU A 147 -13.50 4.45 10.72
CA LEU A 147 -14.00 5.64 11.41
C LEU A 147 -13.42 6.93 10.81
N MET A 148 -12.12 6.99 10.55
CA MET A 148 -11.48 8.18 9.98
C MET A 148 -11.99 8.50 8.57
N VAL A 149 -12.18 7.50 7.72
CA VAL A 149 -12.76 7.69 6.37
C VAL A 149 -14.23 8.07 6.44
N LEU A 150 -15.01 7.39 7.29
CA LEU A 150 -16.45 7.70 7.47
C LEU A 150 -16.64 9.11 8.01
N ALA A 151 -15.78 9.57 8.91
CA ALA A 151 -15.84 10.94 9.43
C ALA A 151 -15.64 11.97 8.32
N GLY A 152 -14.73 11.73 7.37
CA GLY A 152 -14.58 12.59 6.19
C GLY A 152 -15.81 12.61 5.29
N ASN A 153 -16.43 11.44 5.05
CA ASN A 153 -17.69 11.37 4.28
C ASN A 153 -18.83 12.10 4.96
N VAL A 154 -19.05 11.86 6.25
CA VAL A 154 -20.10 12.54 7.02
C VAL A 154 -19.85 14.04 7.07
N ALA A 155 -18.60 14.48 7.16
CA ALA A 155 -18.25 15.90 7.09
C ALA A 155 -18.70 16.53 5.77
N LEU A 156 -18.36 15.90 4.63
CA LEU A 156 -18.79 16.37 3.30
C LEU A 156 -20.33 16.44 3.20
N GLU A 157 -21.03 15.38 3.62
CA GLU A 157 -22.49 15.29 3.52
C GLU A 157 -23.19 16.30 4.46
N SER A 158 -22.68 16.50 5.66
CA SER A 158 -23.22 17.50 6.61
C SER A 158 -23.08 18.93 6.11
N MET A 159 -22.14 19.19 5.20
CA MET A 159 -21.95 20.48 4.53
C MET A 159 -22.62 20.55 3.15
N GLY A 160 -23.50 19.60 2.82
CA GLY A 160 -24.36 19.60 1.63
C GLY A 160 -23.74 18.99 0.38
N PHE A 161 -22.59 18.33 0.47
CA PHE A 161 -22.01 17.57 -0.64
C PHE A 161 -22.49 16.12 -0.61
N LYS A 162 -22.93 15.59 -1.75
CA LYS A 162 -23.32 14.19 -1.88
C LYS A 162 -22.12 13.33 -2.27
N THR A 163 -21.64 12.49 -1.37
CA THR A 163 -20.56 11.54 -1.65
C THR A 163 -20.99 10.43 -2.62
N PHE A 164 -20.03 9.78 -3.27
CA PHE A 164 -20.31 8.61 -4.14
C PHE A 164 -20.73 7.38 -3.35
N GLY A 165 -20.26 7.26 -2.11
CA GLY A 165 -20.59 6.19 -1.18
C GLY A 165 -19.49 5.95 -0.14
N PHE A 166 -19.67 4.86 0.61
CA PHE A 166 -18.71 4.40 1.63
C PHE A 166 -18.75 2.88 1.73
N ALA A 167 -17.59 2.28 1.89
CA ALA A 167 -17.45 0.89 2.27
C ALA A 167 -16.64 0.76 3.56
N GLY A 168 -17.13 -0.02 4.51
CA GLY A 168 -16.35 -0.52 5.64
C GLY A 168 -15.56 -1.77 5.25
N GLY A 169 -14.76 -2.30 6.18
CA GLY A 169 -13.97 -3.51 5.99
C GLY A 169 -12.45 -3.29 6.09
N ARG A 170 -12.01 -2.08 6.49
CA ARG A 170 -10.61 -1.79 6.80
C ARG A 170 -10.29 -2.31 8.19
N VAL A 171 -9.31 -3.20 8.27
CA VAL A 171 -8.88 -3.80 9.54
C VAL A 171 -7.76 -2.96 10.14
N ASP A 172 -7.88 -2.62 11.42
CA ASP A 172 -6.82 -1.90 12.13
C ASP A 172 -5.56 -2.75 12.27
N VAL A 173 -4.41 -2.09 12.23
CA VAL A 173 -3.14 -2.66 12.68
C VAL A 173 -2.75 -2.06 14.02
N TRP A 174 -1.80 -2.71 14.72
CA TRP A 174 -1.46 -2.42 16.10
C TRP A 174 -0.04 -1.90 16.28
N GLU A 175 0.69 -1.73 15.19
CA GLU A 175 2.06 -1.24 15.15
C GLU A 175 2.32 -0.42 13.89
N PRO A 176 3.32 0.48 13.88
CA PRO A 176 3.66 1.28 12.70
C PRO A 176 4.08 0.36 11.55
N GLU A 177 3.72 0.69 10.33
CA GLU A 177 4.21 0.00 9.14
C GLU A 177 5.59 0.52 8.77
N GLU A 178 6.57 -0.38 8.60
CA GLU A 178 7.87 -0.01 8.08
C GLU A 178 7.80 0.21 6.58
N LEU A 179 7.60 1.46 6.21
CA LEU A 179 7.63 1.91 4.83
C LEU A 179 8.98 2.55 4.54
N TYR A 180 9.44 2.44 3.29
CA TYR A 180 10.55 3.25 2.85
C TYR A 180 10.03 4.67 2.55
N TRP A 181 10.29 5.61 3.46
CA TRP A 181 9.88 7.00 3.35
C TRP A 181 10.97 7.90 2.72
N GLY A 182 12.17 7.37 2.51
CA GLY A 182 13.36 8.11 2.10
C GLY A 182 14.24 8.51 3.29
N PRO A 183 15.26 9.34 3.06
CA PRO A 183 16.19 9.75 4.12
C PRO A 183 15.47 10.65 5.13
N GLU A 184 15.18 10.10 6.31
CA GLU A 184 14.43 10.78 7.36
C GLU A 184 15.25 11.78 8.17
N GLY A 185 16.56 11.88 7.94
CA GLY A 185 17.41 12.89 8.54
C GLY A 185 17.14 14.31 8.05
N THR A 186 16.41 14.45 6.93
CA THR A 186 16.16 15.74 6.28
C THR A 186 14.64 15.96 6.11
N TRP A 187 13.98 16.41 7.17
CA TRP A 187 12.59 16.80 7.14
C TRP A 187 12.33 17.94 6.16
N LEU A 188 11.29 17.82 5.33
CA LEU A 188 10.88 18.84 4.35
C LEU A 188 11.97 19.23 3.34
N GLY A 189 13.05 18.46 3.23
CA GLY A 189 14.08 18.67 2.21
C GLY A 189 13.66 18.13 0.84
N ASP A 190 14.19 18.71 -0.24
CA ASP A 190 13.92 18.31 -1.63
C ASP A 190 14.86 17.20 -2.15
N GLU A 191 15.48 16.45 -1.25
CA GLU A 191 16.48 15.43 -1.60
C GLU A 191 15.89 14.17 -2.26
N ARG A 192 14.57 14.13 -2.42
CA ARG A 192 13.85 13.03 -3.08
C ARG A 192 13.88 13.11 -4.60
N TYR A 193 14.40 14.21 -5.14
CA TYR A 193 14.52 14.42 -6.56
C TYR A 193 15.94 14.20 -7.07
N SER A 194 16.04 13.73 -8.30
CA SER A 194 17.26 13.72 -9.10
C SER A 194 17.06 14.51 -10.39
N GLY A 195 18.15 15.04 -10.97
CA GLY A 195 18.11 15.76 -12.24
C GLY A 195 17.08 16.88 -12.29
N GLU A 196 16.15 16.82 -13.22
CA GLU A 196 15.07 17.80 -13.43
C GLU A 196 13.83 17.55 -12.52
N ARG A 197 14.03 17.21 -11.25
CA ARG A 197 12.98 16.88 -10.27
C ARG A 197 12.24 15.58 -10.60
N GLU A 198 12.99 14.55 -10.95
CA GLU A 198 12.45 13.19 -11.05
C GLU A 198 12.36 12.59 -9.64
N LEU A 199 11.14 12.27 -9.20
CA LEU A 199 10.88 11.69 -7.88
C LEU A 199 11.39 10.26 -7.82
N ALA A 200 12.26 9.98 -6.84
CA ALA A 200 12.78 8.63 -6.61
C ALA A 200 11.66 7.62 -6.34
N GLU A 201 11.74 6.45 -6.96
CA GLU A 201 10.85 5.35 -6.65
C GLU A 201 11.37 4.57 -5.42
N PRO A 202 10.49 4.05 -4.54
CA PRO A 202 9.02 3.97 -4.63
C PRO A 202 8.26 5.17 -4.03
N LEU A 203 8.92 6.29 -3.75
CA LEU A 203 8.34 7.41 -3.01
C LEU A 203 7.09 7.98 -3.68
N GLY A 204 6.13 8.44 -2.86
CA GLY A 204 4.88 9.04 -3.31
C GLY A 204 4.90 10.57 -3.27
N ALA A 205 5.50 11.17 -2.24
CA ALA A 205 5.54 12.61 -2.04
C ALA A 205 6.90 13.22 -2.37
N VAL A 206 6.88 14.45 -2.82
CA VAL A 206 8.08 15.19 -3.27
C VAL A 206 9.01 15.60 -2.14
N GLN A 207 8.48 15.76 -0.93
CA GLN A 207 9.24 16.12 0.26
C GLN A 207 8.89 15.20 1.43
N MET A 208 9.88 14.90 2.26
CA MET A 208 9.65 14.16 3.50
C MET A 208 8.74 14.94 4.44
N GLY A 209 7.77 14.26 5.05
CA GLY A 209 6.82 14.87 5.98
C GLY A 209 5.66 15.62 5.33
N LEU A 210 5.60 15.70 3.99
CA LEU A 210 4.44 16.14 3.22
C LEU A 210 3.66 14.94 2.69
N ILE A 211 2.33 15.06 2.64
CA ILE A 211 1.49 14.02 2.05
C ILE A 211 1.56 14.09 0.52
N TYR A 212 1.68 15.29 -0.04
CA TYR A 212 1.71 15.51 -1.49
C TYR A 212 2.75 16.55 -1.92
N VAL A 213 2.49 17.85 -1.85
CA VAL A 213 3.38 18.91 -2.37
C VAL A 213 3.47 20.09 -1.41
N ASN A 214 4.55 20.88 -1.56
CA ASN A 214 4.68 22.14 -0.81
C ASN A 214 3.67 23.18 -1.32
N PRO A 215 2.74 23.66 -0.49
CA PRO A 215 1.71 24.59 -0.91
C PRO A 215 2.24 25.98 -1.28
N GLU A 216 3.46 26.32 -0.87
CA GLU A 216 4.14 27.56 -1.29
C GLU A 216 4.79 27.44 -2.68
N GLY A 217 4.79 26.25 -3.28
CA GLY A 217 5.48 25.91 -4.52
C GLY A 217 6.79 25.14 -4.31
N PRO A 218 7.42 24.66 -5.38
CA PRO A 218 8.66 23.89 -5.30
C PRO A 218 9.77 24.62 -4.54
N ASN A 219 10.31 24.00 -3.50
CA ASN A 219 11.33 24.60 -2.61
C ASN A 219 10.86 25.92 -1.95
N GLY A 220 9.55 26.07 -1.71
CA GLY A 220 8.98 27.32 -1.17
C GLY A 220 8.99 28.51 -2.16
N LYS A 221 9.25 28.26 -3.45
CA LYS A 221 9.19 29.28 -4.50
C LYS A 221 7.78 29.40 -5.05
N PRO A 222 7.17 30.57 -5.04
CA PRO A 222 5.77 30.77 -5.42
C PRO A 222 5.57 30.80 -6.96
N ASP A 223 5.85 29.67 -7.62
CA ASP A 223 5.67 29.44 -9.03
C ASP A 223 4.54 28.42 -9.30
N PRO A 224 3.33 28.86 -9.70
CA PRO A 224 2.21 27.95 -9.95
C PRO A 224 2.44 26.96 -11.08
N VAL A 225 3.20 27.30 -12.11
CA VAL A 225 3.45 26.41 -13.25
C VAL A 225 4.45 25.33 -12.86
N ALA A 226 5.49 25.68 -12.10
CA ALA A 226 6.42 24.70 -11.58
C ALA A 226 5.72 23.78 -10.55
N ALA A 227 4.84 24.31 -9.69
CA ALA A 227 4.07 23.54 -8.74
C ALA A 227 3.15 22.51 -9.42
N ALA A 228 2.61 22.79 -10.60
CA ALA A 228 1.76 21.86 -11.35
C ALA A 228 2.50 20.57 -11.73
N LYS A 229 3.81 20.61 -11.94
CA LYS A 229 4.61 19.41 -12.22
C LYS A 229 4.68 18.49 -10.99
N ASP A 230 4.98 19.07 -9.81
CA ASP A 230 5.03 18.33 -8.56
C ASP A 230 3.66 17.73 -8.20
N ILE A 231 2.58 18.52 -8.40
CA ILE A 231 1.20 18.05 -8.19
C ILE A 231 0.92 16.85 -9.08
N ARG A 232 1.19 16.93 -10.38
CA ARG A 232 0.90 15.86 -11.35
C ARG A 232 1.65 14.58 -11.00
N GLU A 233 2.95 14.70 -10.69
CA GLU A 233 3.79 13.56 -10.30
C GLU A 233 3.25 12.88 -9.03
N THR A 234 2.99 13.66 -8.00
CA THR A 234 2.54 13.13 -6.70
C THR A 234 1.14 12.51 -6.80
N PHE A 235 0.19 13.18 -7.47
CA PHE A 235 -1.16 12.66 -7.62
C PHE A 235 -1.20 11.43 -8.54
N ALA A 236 -0.34 11.36 -9.57
CA ALA A 236 -0.19 10.13 -10.36
C ALA A 236 0.32 8.95 -9.50
N ARG A 237 1.21 9.21 -8.52
CA ARG A 237 1.64 8.20 -7.55
C ARG A 237 0.50 7.74 -6.62
N MET A 238 -0.51 8.57 -6.41
CA MET A 238 -1.75 8.22 -5.69
C MET A 238 -2.82 7.60 -6.61
N ALA A 239 -2.48 7.26 -7.85
CA ALA A 239 -3.38 6.74 -8.89
C ALA A 239 -4.38 7.74 -9.46
N MET A 240 -4.16 9.07 -9.33
CA MET A 240 -5.06 10.11 -9.82
C MET A 240 -4.58 10.65 -11.16
N ASN A 241 -5.50 10.81 -12.11
CA ASN A 241 -5.28 11.54 -13.34
C ASN A 241 -5.51 13.05 -13.15
N ASP A 242 -5.29 13.86 -14.20
CA ASP A 242 -5.43 15.31 -14.11
C ASP A 242 -6.85 15.77 -13.72
N GLU A 243 -7.88 15.09 -14.20
CA GLU A 243 -9.28 15.42 -13.86
C GLU A 243 -9.60 15.12 -12.39
N GLU A 244 -9.22 13.95 -11.92
CA GLU A 244 -9.34 13.54 -10.52
C GLU A 244 -8.52 14.46 -9.60
N THR A 245 -7.34 14.88 -10.03
CA THR A 245 -6.47 15.81 -9.31
C THR A 245 -7.12 17.17 -9.12
N VAL A 246 -7.60 17.80 -10.21
CA VAL A 246 -8.30 19.08 -10.16
C VAL A 246 -9.56 19.00 -9.30
N ALA A 247 -10.34 17.92 -9.47
CA ALA A 247 -11.56 17.71 -8.70
C ALA A 247 -11.28 17.56 -7.20
N LEU A 248 -10.24 16.82 -6.82
CA LEU A 248 -9.85 16.62 -5.42
C LEU A 248 -9.36 17.92 -4.78
N ILE A 249 -8.46 18.66 -5.43
CA ILE A 249 -7.93 19.91 -4.88
C ILE A 249 -9.06 20.93 -4.70
N ALA A 250 -9.80 21.23 -5.76
CA ALA A 250 -10.88 22.21 -5.70
C ALA A 250 -12.03 21.78 -4.78
N GLY A 251 -12.36 20.48 -4.77
CA GLY A 251 -13.40 19.92 -3.91
C GLY A 251 -13.05 20.00 -2.44
N GLY A 252 -11.83 19.63 -2.06
CA GLY A 252 -11.33 19.75 -0.69
C GLY A 252 -11.22 21.20 -0.24
N HIS A 253 -10.65 22.07 -1.07
CA HIS A 253 -10.46 23.48 -0.79
C HIS A 253 -11.77 24.31 -0.88
N SER A 254 -12.88 23.72 -1.29
CA SER A 254 -14.20 24.34 -1.11
C SER A 254 -14.61 24.49 0.36
N PHE A 255 -13.94 23.78 1.27
CA PHE A 255 -14.27 23.71 2.68
C PHE A 255 -13.12 24.15 3.60
N GLY A 256 -13.48 24.71 4.77
CA GLY A 256 -12.55 25.04 5.83
C GLY A 256 -11.55 26.15 5.49
N LYS A 257 -10.42 26.09 6.16
CA LYS A 257 -9.31 27.04 6.01
C LYS A 257 -7.98 26.38 6.39
N THR A 258 -6.86 27.00 6.01
CA THR A 258 -5.53 26.75 6.59
C THR A 258 -5.29 27.65 7.81
N HIS A 259 -4.27 27.32 8.61
CA HIS A 259 -3.91 28.08 9.83
C HIS A 259 -2.44 28.50 9.80
N GLY A 260 -2.23 29.78 9.83
CA GLY A 260 -0.93 30.43 9.83
C GLY A 260 -0.92 31.73 10.60
N ALA A 261 -1.59 31.76 11.77
CA ALA A 261 -1.85 32.96 12.56
C ALA A 261 -0.58 33.64 13.11
N GLY A 262 0.55 32.92 13.19
CA GLY A 262 1.79 33.44 13.74
C GLY A 262 3.03 32.66 13.31
N ASP A 263 4.17 33.01 13.91
CA ASP A 263 5.48 32.40 13.64
C ASP A 263 5.46 30.89 13.95
N PRO A 264 5.79 30.01 12.99
CA PRO A 264 5.85 28.55 13.20
C PRO A 264 6.81 28.11 14.32
N SER A 265 7.84 28.92 14.65
CA SER A 265 8.76 28.64 15.76
C SER A 265 8.10 28.65 17.14
N LEU A 266 6.88 29.17 17.24
CA LEU A 266 6.06 29.16 18.47
C LEU A 266 5.31 27.84 18.67
N VAL A 267 5.30 26.96 17.67
CA VAL A 267 4.67 25.64 17.75
C VAL A 267 5.62 24.68 18.49
N GLY A 268 5.08 23.98 19.48
CA GLY A 268 5.80 22.98 20.24
C GLY A 268 6.03 21.67 19.46
N PRO A 269 6.63 20.67 20.09
CA PRO A 269 6.98 19.42 19.46
C PRO A 269 5.74 18.64 18.96
N GLU A 270 5.97 17.78 18.00
CA GLU A 270 5.02 16.82 17.47
C GLU A 270 4.60 15.77 18.52
N PRO A 271 3.54 14.96 18.27
CA PRO A 271 3.01 14.00 19.24
C PRO A 271 4.03 13.02 19.80
N GLU A 272 4.96 12.51 18.98
CA GLU A 272 5.98 11.53 19.43
C GLU A 272 7.09 12.15 20.28
N ALA A 273 7.33 13.45 20.14
CA ALA A 273 8.30 14.18 20.95
C ALA A 273 7.64 15.01 22.06
N GLY A 274 6.31 14.95 22.21
CA GLY A 274 5.55 15.60 23.26
C GLY A 274 5.85 15.04 24.64
N ALA A 275 5.53 15.79 25.70
CA ALA A 275 5.67 15.34 27.08
C ALA A 275 4.65 14.23 27.40
N LEU A 276 4.96 13.39 28.41
CA LEU A 276 4.09 12.27 28.81
C LEU A 276 2.68 12.76 29.22
N GLU A 277 2.59 13.87 29.91
CA GLU A 277 1.34 14.49 30.34
C GLU A 277 0.47 14.99 29.18
N ASP A 278 1.06 15.16 27.98
CA ASP A 278 0.33 15.57 26.79
C ASP A 278 -0.48 14.43 26.17
N GLN A 279 -0.20 13.20 26.58
CA GLN A 279 -0.96 12.00 26.22
C GLN A 279 -1.14 11.82 24.70
N GLY A 280 -0.06 12.09 23.92
CA GLY A 280 -0.04 11.98 22.48
C GLY A 280 -0.70 13.16 21.72
N LEU A 281 -0.94 14.28 22.41
CA LEU A 281 -1.27 15.56 21.76
C LEU A 281 -0.01 16.40 21.61
N GLY A 282 0.36 16.69 20.36
CA GLY A 282 1.50 17.52 20.03
C GLY A 282 1.13 18.93 19.56
N TRP A 283 2.11 19.64 19.01
CA TRP A 283 1.99 20.96 18.36
C TRP A 283 1.31 22.02 19.23
N LYS A 284 1.55 22.00 20.52
CA LYS A 284 1.06 23.05 21.44
C LYS A 284 1.70 24.38 21.09
N SER A 285 0.90 25.31 20.58
CA SER A 285 1.40 26.63 20.20
C SER A 285 1.45 27.56 21.41
N LYS A 286 2.51 28.38 21.46
CA LYS A 286 2.68 29.51 22.40
C LYS A 286 2.14 30.83 21.83
N HIS A 287 1.61 30.80 20.61
CA HIS A 287 1.02 31.98 19.98
C HIS A 287 -0.36 32.24 20.56
N ALA A 288 -0.54 33.32 21.28
CA ALA A 288 -1.77 33.77 21.92
C ALA A 288 -2.52 32.61 22.63
N SER A 289 -3.73 32.22 22.18
CA SER A 289 -4.48 31.11 22.75
C SER A 289 -3.97 29.72 22.34
N GLY A 290 -3.17 29.63 21.29
CA GLY A 290 -2.67 28.37 20.70
C GLY A 290 -3.69 27.58 19.89
N HIS A 291 -4.96 28.02 19.82
CA HIS A 291 -6.05 27.37 19.09
C HIS A 291 -6.97 28.42 18.48
N SER A 292 -8.09 28.02 17.88
CA SER A 292 -9.05 28.93 17.25
C SER A 292 -8.40 29.82 16.18
N GLY A 293 -8.66 31.11 16.19
CA GLY A 293 -8.02 32.09 15.30
C GLY A 293 -6.51 32.24 15.45
N ASP A 294 -5.95 31.74 16.56
CA ASP A 294 -4.51 31.78 16.84
C ASP A 294 -3.80 30.45 16.50
N ALA A 295 -4.49 29.48 15.87
CA ALA A 295 -3.92 28.20 15.53
C ALA A 295 -2.84 28.32 14.43
N ILE A 296 -1.81 27.50 14.52
CA ILE A 296 -0.74 27.38 13.53
C ILE A 296 -0.68 25.90 13.11
N THR A 297 -0.77 25.62 11.79
CA THR A 297 -0.55 24.30 11.19
C THR A 297 0.47 24.40 10.08
N SER A 298 0.07 24.80 8.88
CA SER A 298 0.92 24.93 7.69
C SER A 298 1.71 26.27 7.63
N GLY A 299 1.40 27.22 8.48
CA GLY A 299 1.94 28.58 8.38
C GLY A 299 1.22 29.46 7.36
N LEU A 300 0.32 28.91 6.56
CA LEU A 300 -0.52 29.61 5.58
C LEU A 300 -1.86 30.01 6.22
N GLU A 301 -2.38 31.16 5.87
CA GLU A 301 -3.66 31.69 6.39
C GLU A 301 -4.60 31.94 5.21
N VAL A 302 -5.24 30.86 4.72
CA VAL A 302 -6.05 30.87 3.51
C VAL A 302 -7.45 30.34 3.79
N THR A 303 -8.46 31.07 3.34
CA THR A 303 -9.85 30.61 3.23
C THR A 303 -10.31 30.88 1.80
N TRP A 304 -10.64 29.81 1.09
CA TRP A 304 -10.84 29.85 -0.37
C TRP A 304 -12.19 30.36 -0.81
N THR A 305 -13.23 30.17 0.03
CA THR A 305 -14.62 30.42 -0.37
C THR A 305 -15.38 31.30 0.63
N THR A 306 -16.46 31.91 0.15
CA THR A 306 -17.40 32.63 1.00
C THR A 306 -18.31 31.73 1.81
N THR A 307 -18.27 30.41 1.53
CA THR A 307 -19.11 29.37 2.14
C THR A 307 -18.31 28.20 2.65
N PRO A 308 -17.34 28.39 3.60
CA PRO A 308 -16.36 27.35 3.99
C PRO A 308 -16.97 26.14 4.69
N THR A 309 -18.24 26.18 5.06
CA THR A 309 -18.97 25.04 5.66
C THR A 309 -20.16 24.60 4.81
N LYS A 310 -20.18 24.97 3.52
CA LYS A 310 -21.25 24.61 2.60
C LYS A 310 -20.70 24.37 1.20
N TRP A 311 -21.07 23.23 0.59
CA TRP A 311 -20.71 22.92 -0.80
C TRP A 311 -21.18 24.01 -1.76
N SER A 312 -20.29 24.45 -2.64
CA SER A 312 -20.57 25.42 -3.70
C SER A 312 -19.48 25.39 -4.77
N ASN A 313 -19.71 26.06 -5.91
CA ASN A 313 -18.69 26.22 -6.95
C ASN A 313 -17.79 27.46 -6.72
N ASN A 314 -17.84 28.05 -5.54
CA ASN A 314 -17.21 29.32 -5.24
C ASN A 314 -15.67 29.30 -5.28
N PHE A 315 -15.06 28.11 -5.12
CA PHE A 315 -13.61 27.96 -5.32
C PHE A 315 -13.20 28.38 -6.73
N PHE A 316 -13.84 27.82 -7.77
CA PHE A 316 -13.53 28.17 -9.16
C PHE A 316 -13.99 29.58 -9.52
N GLU A 317 -15.13 30.06 -9.00
CA GLU A 317 -15.55 31.43 -9.17
C GLU A 317 -14.46 32.39 -8.67
N ASN A 318 -13.97 32.22 -7.47
CA ASN A 318 -12.90 33.04 -6.91
C ASN A 318 -11.58 32.87 -7.70
N LEU A 319 -11.22 31.68 -8.07
CA LEU A 319 -9.98 31.40 -8.82
C LEU A 319 -9.91 32.18 -10.12
N PHE A 320 -11.03 32.33 -10.86
CA PHE A 320 -11.08 32.95 -12.18
C PHE A 320 -11.55 34.40 -12.20
N ASN A 321 -12.33 34.84 -11.22
CA ASN A 321 -12.90 36.21 -11.19
C ASN A 321 -11.91 37.24 -10.68
N PHE A 322 -10.84 36.85 -9.98
CA PHE A 322 -9.88 37.79 -9.42
C PHE A 322 -8.49 37.66 -10.09
N GLU A 323 -7.78 38.79 -10.10
CA GLU A 323 -6.34 38.80 -10.29
C GLU A 323 -5.65 38.61 -8.94
N TRP A 324 -4.52 37.91 -8.95
CA TRP A 324 -3.82 37.46 -7.74
C TRP A 324 -2.50 38.20 -7.56
N GLU A 325 -2.25 38.69 -6.36
CA GLU A 325 -0.96 39.27 -5.95
C GLU A 325 -0.33 38.43 -4.85
N LEU A 326 0.99 38.24 -4.95
CA LEU A 326 1.74 37.50 -3.95
C LEU A 326 1.81 38.30 -2.64
N THR A 327 1.46 37.64 -1.54
CA THR A 327 1.47 38.24 -0.19
C THR A 327 2.10 37.27 0.80
N LYS A 328 2.22 37.70 2.06
CA LYS A 328 2.67 36.86 3.17
C LYS A 328 1.50 36.61 4.13
N SER A 329 1.46 35.37 4.67
CA SER A 329 0.62 35.08 5.83
C SER A 329 1.13 35.81 7.08
N PRO A 330 0.36 35.88 8.18
CA PRO A 330 0.88 36.34 9.47
C PRO A 330 2.10 35.53 9.95
N GLY A 331 2.16 34.23 9.59
CA GLY A 331 3.31 33.34 9.86
C GLY A 331 4.50 33.51 8.92
N GLY A 332 4.41 34.39 7.91
CA GLY A 332 5.49 34.69 6.98
C GLY A 332 5.52 33.79 5.72
N ALA A 333 4.63 32.82 5.58
CA ALA A 333 4.54 31.94 4.41
C ALA A 333 4.01 32.67 3.16
N ASN A 334 4.41 32.21 1.96
CA ASN A 334 3.93 32.75 0.69
C ASN A 334 2.49 32.31 0.40
N GLN A 335 1.60 33.27 0.19
CA GLN A 335 0.24 33.03 -0.26
C GLN A 335 -0.21 34.11 -1.23
N TRP A 336 -1.35 33.93 -1.87
CA TRP A 336 -1.86 34.86 -2.86
C TRP A 336 -3.16 35.47 -2.38
N THR A 337 -3.31 36.76 -2.57
CA THR A 337 -4.50 37.52 -2.19
C THR A 337 -5.12 38.18 -3.42
N ALA A 338 -6.43 38.22 -3.51
CA ALA A 338 -7.14 38.85 -4.62
C ALA A 338 -6.86 40.37 -4.68
N LYS A 339 -6.27 40.80 -5.80
CA LYS A 339 -5.83 42.19 -6.00
C LYS A 339 -7.04 43.15 -6.08
N GLY A 340 -7.06 44.14 -5.19
CA GLY A 340 -8.11 45.17 -5.20
C GLY A 340 -9.51 44.67 -4.88
N ALA A 341 -9.65 43.43 -4.42
CA ALA A 341 -10.96 42.88 -4.08
C ALA A 341 -11.46 43.36 -2.71
N ASP A 342 -12.77 43.40 -2.55
CA ASP A 342 -13.41 43.61 -1.26
C ASP A 342 -13.20 42.42 -0.29
N ALA A 343 -13.31 42.69 1.00
CA ALA A 343 -13.28 41.65 2.03
C ALA A 343 -14.65 40.94 2.07
N ILE A 344 -14.73 39.77 1.41
CA ILE A 344 -15.98 38.99 1.28
C ILE A 344 -15.94 37.66 2.04
N ILE A 345 -14.74 37.13 2.33
CA ILE A 345 -14.54 35.84 3.01
C ILE A 345 -14.82 36.01 4.51
N PRO A 346 -15.66 35.17 5.13
CA PRO A 346 -15.96 35.27 6.56
C PRO A 346 -14.73 34.92 7.41
N ASP A 347 -14.59 35.54 8.58
CA ASP A 347 -13.67 35.09 9.60
C ASP A 347 -14.21 33.83 10.32
N ALA A 348 -13.34 32.95 10.73
CA ALA A 348 -13.75 31.66 11.31
C ALA A 348 -14.35 31.80 12.73
N PHE A 349 -13.98 32.83 13.48
CA PHE A 349 -14.33 32.99 14.89
C PHE A 349 -14.98 34.34 15.21
N ASP A 350 -14.83 35.36 14.33
CA ASP A 350 -15.39 36.68 14.50
C ASP A 350 -16.34 37.02 13.34
N LYS A 351 -17.65 36.87 13.57
CA LYS A 351 -18.70 37.15 12.58
C LYS A 351 -18.73 38.58 12.06
N SER A 352 -18.08 39.51 12.75
CA SER A 352 -18.01 40.92 12.33
C SER A 352 -16.89 41.19 11.33
N LYS A 353 -15.94 40.27 11.21
CA LYS A 353 -14.75 40.37 10.33
C LYS A 353 -14.92 39.62 9.03
N LYS A 354 -14.32 40.17 8.00
CA LYS A 354 -14.17 39.55 6.69
C LYS A 354 -12.74 39.75 6.17
N HIS A 355 -12.33 38.86 5.28
CA HIS A 355 -11.03 38.87 4.63
C HIS A 355 -11.17 38.94 3.12
N ARG A 356 -10.12 39.40 2.42
CA ARG A 356 -10.06 39.27 0.95
C ARG A 356 -9.89 37.81 0.58
N PRO A 357 -10.38 37.37 -0.61
CA PRO A 357 -10.11 36.03 -1.10
C PRO A 357 -8.60 35.72 -1.16
N THR A 358 -8.23 34.52 -0.75
CA THR A 358 -6.86 34.03 -0.72
C THR A 358 -6.73 32.67 -1.41
N MET A 359 -5.56 32.39 -1.97
CA MET A 359 -5.21 31.11 -2.63
C MET A 359 -3.78 30.70 -2.28
N LEU A 360 -3.51 29.40 -2.37
CA LEU A 360 -2.16 28.83 -2.32
C LEU A 360 -1.48 28.94 -3.70
N THR A 361 -0.17 28.83 -3.74
CA THR A 361 0.54 28.71 -5.02
C THR A 361 0.06 27.50 -5.81
N THR A 362 -0.19 26.39 -5.12
CA THR A 362 -0.69 25.14 -5.71
C THR A 362 -2.14 25.26 -6.22
N ASP A 363 -2.98 26.13 -5.64
CA ASP A 363 -4.32 26.42 -6.19
C ASP A 363 -4.23 27.13 -7.53
N LEU A 364 -3.32 28.10 -7.64
CA LEU A 364 -3.11 28.82 -8.88
C LEU A 364 -2.58 27.95 -10.01
N SER A 365 -1.99 26.79 -9.70
CA SER A 365 -1.65 25.78 -10.70
C SER A 365 -2.87 25.34 -11.50
N LEU A 366 -4.05 25.29 -10.89
CA LEU A 366 -5.32 24.92 -11.55
C LEU A 366 -5.79 25.95 -12.58
N ARG A 367 -5.27 27.20 -12.51
CA ARG A 367 -5.53 28.26 -13.48
C ARG A 367 -4.42 28.40 -14.50
N PHE A 368 -3.15 28.19 -14.12
CA PHE A 368 -1.99 28.57 -14.96
C PHE A 368 -1.34 27.37 -15.66
N ASP A 369 -1.56 26.12 -15.26
CA ASP A 369 -1.19 24.95 -16.06
C ASP A 369 -2.24 24.71 -17.15
N PRO A 370 -1.87 24.65 -18.45
CA PRO A 370 -2.84 24.58 -19.55
C PRO A 370 -3.77 23.36 -19.51
N ALA A 371 -3.29 22.21 -18.98
CA ALA A 371 -4.11 21.02 -18.89
C ALA A 371 -5.13 21.16 -17.72
N TYR A 372 -4.69 21.65 -16.59
CA TYR A 372 -5.56 21.90 -15.43
C TYR A 372 -6.54 23.03 -15.69
N GLU A 373 -6.12 24.13 -16.35
CA GLU A 373 -7.00 25.25 -16.69
C GLU A 373 -8.22 24.80 -17.50
N LYS A 374 -7.99 23.96 -18.51
CA LYS A 374 -9.09 23.43 -19.34
C LYS A 374 -10.12 22.67 -18.52
N ILE A 375 -9.66 21.84 -17.55
CA ILE A 375 -10.54 21.09 -16.66
C ILE A 375 -11.25 22.04 -15.70
N SER A 376 -10.53 22.96 -15.08
CA SER A 376 -11.04 23.93 -14.11
C SER A 376 -12.13 24.84 -14.71
N ARG A 377 -11.93 25.30 -15.95
CA ARG A 377 -12.95 26.10 -16.68
C ARG A 377 -14.21 25.29 -16.96
N ARG A 378 -14.04 24.02 -17.39
CA ARG A 378 -15.20 23.14 -17.57
C ARG A 378 -15.96 22.94 -16.27
N PHE A 379 -15.28 22.76 -15.14
CA PHE A 379 -15.91 22.60 -13.83
C PHE A 379 -16.55 23.90 -13.32
N LEU A 380 -16.02 25.05 -13.68
CA LEU A 380 -16.67 26.34 -13.43
C LEU A 380 -18.00 26.46 -14.20
N GLU A 381 -17.99 26.07 -15.49
CA GLU A 381 -19.15 26.16 -16.39
C GLU A 381 -20.20 25.04 -16.11
N HIS A 382 -19.74 23.90 -15.59
CA HIS A 382 -20.56 22.70 -15.33
C HIS A 382 -20.38 22.18 -13.91
N PRO A 383 -20.98 22.83 -12.90
CA PRO A 383 -20.83 22.46 -11.49
C PRO A 383 -21.29 21.03 -11.15
N ASP A 384 -22.21 20.46 -11.93
CA ASP A 384 -22.67 19.08 -11.82
C ASP A 384 -21.56 18.08 -12.20
N GLN A 385 -20.79 18.37 -13.25
CA GLN A 385 -19.63 17.54 -13.62
C GLN A 385 -18.53 17.64 -12.56
N PHE A 386 -18.32 18.82 -11.97
CA PHE A 386 -17.38 18.97 -10.85
C PHE A 386 -17.81 18.14 -9.64
N ALA A 387 -19.07 18.19 -9.28
CA ALA A 387 -19.59 17.43 -8.14
C ALA A 387 -19.44 15.91 -8.36
N ASP A 388 -19.77 15.39 -9.56
CA ASP A 388 -19.59 13.96 -9.87
C ASP A 388 -18.11 13.56 -9.89
N ALA A 389 -17.25 14.35 -10.53
CA ALA A 389 -15.80 14.10 -10.57
C ALA A 389 -15.20 14.08 -9.16
N PHE A 390 -15.55 15.04 -8.30
CA PHE A 390 -15.06 15.08 -6.93
C PHE A 390 -15.59 13.89 -6.11
N ALA A 391 -16.87 13.54 -6.22
CA ALA A 391 -17.44 12.39 -5.52
C ALA A 391 -16.73 11.08 -5.86
N ARG A 392 -16.47 10.85 -7.15
CA ARG A 392 -15.76 9.66 -7.64
C ARG A 392 -14.28 9.65 -7.26
N ALA A 393 -13.60 10.77 -7.39
CA ALA A 393 -12.20 10.91 -7.02
C ALA A 393 -11.98 10.75 -5.50
N TRP A 394 -12.86 11.32 -4.68
CA TRP A 394 -12.86 11.13 -3.23
C TRP A 394 -13.07 9.68 -2.84
N PHE A 395 -14.02 8.99 -3.48
CA PHE A 395 -14.24 7.56 -3.26
C PHE A 395 -13.01 6.75 -3.66
N LYS A 396 -12.41 7.03 -4.81
CA LYS A 396 -11.18 6.36 -5.25
C LYS A 396 -10.03 6.61 -4.26
N LEU A 397 -9.79 7.86 -3.86
CA LEU A 397 -8.74 8.22 -2.90
C LEU A 397 -8.85 7.40 -1.62
N THR A 398 -10.05 7.28 -1.06
CA THR A 398 -10.29 6.65 0.25
C THR A 398 -10.50 5.13 0.20
N HIS A 399 -10.67 4.52 -0.99
CA HIS A 399 -10.97 3.09 -1.15
C HIS A 399 -9.98 2.33 -2.05
N ARG A 400 -9.01 3.04 -2.67
CA ARG A 400 -8.08 2.45 -3.64
C ARG A 400 -7.26 1.27 -3.07
N ASP A 401 -6.95 1.31 -1.79
CA ASP A 401 -6.16 0.33 -1.05
C ASP A 401 -6.99 -0.76 -0.35
N MET A 402 -8.30 -0.81 -0.59
CA MET A 402 -9.17 -1.83 0.01
C MET A 402 -9.18 -3.17 -0.74
N GLY A 403 -8.67 -3.20 -1.97
CA GLY A 403 -8.74 -4.37 -2.84
C GLY A 403 -10.10 -4.53 -3.54
N PRO A 404 -10.50 -5.75 -3.91
CA PRO A 404 -11.69 -6.00 -4.69
C PRO A 404 -12.99 -5.75 -3.91
N ILE A 405 -14.08 -5.52 -4.65
CA ILE A 405 -15.39 -5.15 -4.10
C ILE A 405 -15.95 -6.20 -3.11
N GLN A 406 -15.51 -7.46 -3.18
CA GLN A 406 -15.91 -8.51 -2.23
C GLN A 406 -15.52 -8.19 -0.78
N ARG A 407 -14.58 -7.30 -0.58
CA ARG A 407 -14.15 -6.83 0.74
C ARG A 407 -14.97 -5.65 1.26
N TYR A 408 -15.82 -5.05 0.44
CA TYR A 408 -16.57 -3.86 0.77
C TYR A 408 -17.81 -4.21 1.59
N LEU A 409 -17.98 -3.59 2.74
CA LEU A 409 -19.04 -3.89 3.69
C LEU A 409 -19.96 -2.67 3.91
N GLY A 410 -21.22 -2.97 4.16
CA GLY A 410 -22.21 -1.99 4.57
C GLY A 410 -23.16 -1.52 3.48
N PRO A 411 -24.23 -0.82 3.87
CA PRO A 411 -25.33 -0.44 2.98
C PRO A 411 -25.01 0.74 2.04
N LEU A 412 -23.90 1.45 2.28
CA LEU A 412 -23.48 2.62 1.50
C LEU A 412 -22.50 2.27 0.37
N VAL A 413 -22.20 0.98 0.18
CA VAL A 413 -21.35 0.52 -0.92
C VAL A 413 -22.03 0.85 -2.25
N PRO A 414 -21.35 1.56 -3.17
CA PRO A 414 -21.89 1.86 -4.48
C PRO A 414 -22.26 0.61 -5.27
N LYS A 415 -23.35 0.68 -6.02
CA LYS A 415 -23.77 -0.44 -6.90
C LYS A 415 -22.89 -0.54 -8.16
N GLU A 416 -22.31 0.56 -8.58
CA GLU A 416 -21.41 0.63 -9.71
C GLU A 416 -20.07 0.03 -9.33
N THR A 417 -19.57 -0.93 -10.13
CA THR A 417 -18.21 -1.46 -9.98
C THR A 417 -17.27 -0.65 -10.87
N LEU A 418 -16.22 -0.10 -10.28
CA LEU A 418 -15.25 0.74 -10.98
C LEU A 418 -14.07 -0.12 -11.46
N ILE A 419 -13.48 0.26 -12.60
CA ILE A 419 -12.42 -0.54 -13.24
C ILE A 419 -11.19 -0.73 -12.32
N TRP A 420 -10.85 0.28 -11.54
CA TRP A 420 -9.73 0.25 -10.60
C TRP A 420 -9.93 -0.66 -9.37
N GLN A 421 -11.14 -1.20 -9.18
CA GLN A 421 -11.45 -2.22 -8.15
C GLN A 421 -11.08 -3.63 -8.62
N ASP A 422 -10.45 -3.77 -9.76
CA ASP A 422 -10.02 -5.05 -10.36
C ASP A 422 -11.17 -6.09 -10.44
N PRO A 423 -12.29 -5.78 -11.12
CA PRO A 423 -13.48 -6.58 -11.07
C PRO A 423 -13.26 -8.00 -11.61
N ILE A 424 -13.87 -8.96 -10.93
CA ILE A 424 -13.86 -10.37 -11.30
C ILE A 424 -15.33 -10.85 -11.37
N PRO A 425 -15.73 -11.64 -12.39
CA PRO A 425 -17.08 -12.19 -12.45
C PRO A 425 -17.43 -13.00 -11.21
N ALA A 426 -18.67 -12.90 -10.76
CA ALA A 426 -19.17 -13.77 -9.69
C ALA A 426 -19.30 -15.22 -10.18
N VAL A 427 -19.14 -16.19 -9.27
CA VAL A 427 -19.39 -17.61 -9.56
C VAL A 427 -20.86 -17.80 -9.88
N ASN A 428 -21.15 -18.32 -11.07
CA ASN A 428 -22.50 -18.52 -11.60
C ASN A 428 -22.78 -19.98 -12.06
N HIS A 429 -22.00 -20.92 -11.54
CA HIS A 429 -22.06 -22.35 -11.88
C HIS A 429 -21.77 -23.21 -10.65
N GLU A 430 -22.03 -24.51 -10.74
CA GLU A 430 -21.63 -25.47 -9.72
C GLU A 430 -20.10 -25.64 -9.72
N LEU A 431 -19.52 -25.71 -8.53
CA LEU A 431 -18.07 -25.91 -8.36
C LEU A 431 -17.71 -27.38 -8.57
N ALA A 432 -16.45 -27.61 -8.97
CA ALA A 432 -15.86 -28.94 -9.07
C ALA A 432 -15.82 -29.62 -7.68
N SER A 433 -16.26 -30.87 -7.62
CA SER A 433 -16.21 -31.71 -6.42
C SER A 433 -14.78 -32.22 -6.16
N ASP A 434 -14.52 -32.79 -4.98
CA ASP A 434 -13.22 -33.41 -4.66
C ASP A 434 -12.84 -34.51 -5.67
N GLN A 435 -13.82 -35.27 -6.19
CA GLN A 435 -13.58 -36.28 -7.22
C GLN A 435 -13.19 -35.64 -8.55
N ASP A 436 -13.83 -34.54 -8.93
CA ASP A 436 -13.49 -33.78 -10.14
C ASP A 436 -12.09 -33.17 -10.02
N ILE A 437 -11.75 -32.62 -8.85
CA ILE A 437 -10.42 -32.07 -8.55
C ILE A 437 -9.34 -33.14 -8.67
N ALA A 438 -9.54 -34.33 -8.13
CA ALA A 438 -8.60 -35.46 -8.26
C ALA A 438 -8.41 -35.90 -9.72
N ALA A 439 -9.52 -35.94 -10.50
CA ALA A 439 -9.45 -36.26 -11.92
C ALA A 439 -8.74 -35.18 -12.73
N LEU A 440 -8.96 -33.90 -12.42
CA LEU A 440 -8.29 -32.78 -13.06
C LEU A 440 -6.79 -32.78 -12.75
N LYS A 441 -6.37 -33.01 -11.49
CA LYS A 441 -4.94 -33.19 -11.14
C LYS A 441 -4.27 -34.26 -12.00
N THR A 442 -4.94 -35.41 -12.15
CA THR A 442 -4.45 -36.54 -12.98
C THR A 442 -4.27 -36.11 -14.44
N LYS A 443 -5.27 -35.42 -15.03
CA LYS A 443 -5.20 -34.90 -16.40
C LYS A 443 -4.08 -33.89 -16.59
N ILE A 444 -3.91 -32.96 -15.63
CA ILE A 444 -2.87 -31.94 -15.66
C ILE A 444 -1.47 -32.60 -15.65
N LEU A 445 -1.23 -33.54 -14.76
CA LEU A 445 0.04 -34.25 -14.67
C LEU A 445 0.32 -35.13 -15.92
N ALA A 446 -0.72 -35.58 -16.61
CA ALA A 446 -0.61 -36.34 -17.87
C ALA A 446 -0.49 -35.45 -19.11
N SER A 447 -0.59 -34.13 -19.00
CA SER A 447 -0.58 -33.20 -20.15
C SER A 447 0.77 -33.03 -20.84
N GLY A 448 1.84 -33.58 -20.26
CA GLY A 448 3.23 -33.42 -20.71
C GLY A 448 3.90 -32.15 -20.20
N LEU A 449 3.26 -31.40 -19.29
CA LEU A 449 3.89 -30.30 -18.57
C LEU A 449 4.74 -30.83 -17.42
N SER A 450 5.92 -30.25 -17.25
CA SER A 450 6.86 -30.59 -16.17
C SER A 450 6.47 -29.91 -14.85
N VAL A 451 6.99 -30.43 -13.73
CA VAL A 451 6.84 -29.80 -12.40
C VAL A 451 7.32 -28.35 -12.40
N PRO A 452 8.52 -28.01 -12.92
CA PRO A 452 8.94 -26.61 -13.00
C PRO A 452 7.96 -25.70 -13.74
N GLU A 453 7.44 -26.12 -14.89
CA GLU A 453 6.51 -25.32 -15.70
C GLU A 453 5.19 -25.03 -14.96
N LEU A 454 4.62 -26.05 -14.31
CA LEU A 454 3.36 -25.91 -13.55
C LEU A 454 3.56 -25.02 -12.30
N VAL A 455 4.65 -25.24 -11.57
CA VAL A 455 5.00 -24.45 -10.37
C VAL A 455 5.26 -23.00 -10.73
N SER A 456 6.04 -22.74 -11.78
CA SER A 456 6.37 -21.39 -12.24
C SER A 456 5.13 -20.62 -12.67
N ALA A 457 4.20 -21.23 -13.41
CA ALA A 457 2.96 -20.58 -13.83
C ALA A 457 2.04 -20.24 -12.64
N ALA A 458 1.88 -21.17 -11.71
CA ALA A 458 1.06 -20.92 -10.51
C ALA A 458 1.67 -19.84 -9.61
N TRP A 459 2.98 -19.89 -9.38
CA TRP A 459 3.69 -18.86 -8.63
C TRP A 459 3.58 -17.49 -9.30
N ALA A 460 3.85 -17.40 -10.61
CA ALA A 460 3.75 -16.18 -11.37
C ALA A 460 2.35 -15.53 -11.30
N SER A 461 1.31 -16.37 -11.30
CA SER A 461 -0.08 -15.90 -11.14
C SER A 461 -0.35 -15.35 -9.73
N ALA A 462 -0.02 -16.13 -8.69
CA ALA A 462 -0.38 -15.82 -7.31
C ALA A 462 0.53 -14.76 -6.67
N SER A 463 1.84 -14.75 -6.99
CA SER A 463 2.82 -13.87 -6.34
C SER A 463 2.77 -12.41 -6.77
N THR A 464 1.87 -12.06 -7.69
CA THR A 464 1.55 -10.66 -8.00
C THR A 464 0.75 -9.99 -6.88
N PHE A 465 0.19 -10.75 -5.95
CA PHE A 465 -0.56 -10.22 -4.83
C PHE A 465 0.28 -9.27 -3.98
N ARG A 466 -0.35 -8.17 -3.56
CA ARG A 466 0.20 -7.21 -2.61
C ARG A 466 -0.70 -7.10 -1.39
N GLY A 467 -0.18 -7.49 -0.23
CA GLY A 467 -0.88 -7.37 1.06
C GLY A 467 -1.17 -5.94 1.48
N SER A 468 -0.47 -4.97 0.90
CA SER A 468 -0.63 -3.53 1.13
C SER A 468 -1.98 -3.00 0.62
N ASP A 469 -2.28 -3.18 -0.66
CA ASP A 469 -3.51 -2.68 -1.30
C ASP A 469 -4.46 -3.79 -1.79
N LYS A 470 -4.14 -5.05 -1.49
CA LYS A 470 -4.95 -6.23 -1.82
C LYS A 470 -5.16 -6.46 -3.33
N ARG A 471 -4.26 -5.92 -4.15
CA ARG A 471 -4.28 -6.10 -5.61
C ARG A 471 -3.43 -7.30 -6.03
N GLY A 472 -3.65 -7.76 -7.26
CA GLY A 472 -2.96 -8.94 -7.81
C GLY A 472 -3.55 -10.24 -7.28
N GLY A 473 -2.77 -11.33 -7.43
CA GLY A 473 -3.19 -12.68 -7.05
C GLY A 473 -3.67 -13.53 -8.23
N ALA A 474 -4.00 -14.77 -7.94
CA ALA A 474 -4.35 -15.77 -8.96
C ALA A 474 -5.77 -15.63 -9.49
N ASN A 475 -6.69 -15.05 -8.70
CA ASN A 475 -8.09 -14.90 -9.08
C ASN A 475 -8.21 -13.90 -10.25
N GLY A 476 -9.02 -14.25 -11.24
CA GLY A 476 -9.11 -13.50 -12.49
C GLY A 476 -8.24 -14.04 -13.63
N ALA A 477 -7.29 -14.94 -13.36
CA ALA A 477 -6.34 -15.45 -14.34
C ALA A 477 -5.70 -14.34 -15.20
N ARG A 478 -5.43 -13.17 -14.63
CA ARG A 478 -4.92 -12.01 -15.38
C ARG A 478 -3.53 -12.23 -15.96
N ILE A 479 -2.83 -13.27 -15.50
CA ILE A 479 -1.55 -13.70 -16.09
C ILE A 479 -1.66 -14.01 -17.59
N ARG A 480 -2.83 -14.35 -18.12
CA ARG A 480 -3.09 -14.56 -19.57
C ARG A 480 -3.41 -13.28 -20.34
N LEU A 481 -3.61 -12.16 -19.64
CA LEU A 481 -4.01 -10.87 -20.18
C LEU A 481 -2.86 -9.88 -20.20
N ALA A 482 -2.96 -8.86 -21.04
CA ALA A 482 -2.04 -7.73 -20.96
C ALA A 482 -2.28 -6.93 -19.67
N PRO A 483 -1.21 -6.43 -18.99
CA PRO A 483 0.20 -6.54 -19.41
C PRO A 483 0.92 -7.79 -18.90
N GLN A 484 0.33 -8.59 -17.98
CA GLN A 484 1.02 -9.65 -17.25
C GLN A 484 1.56 -10.78 -18.15
N LYS A 485 0.85 -11.12 -19.22
CA LYS A 485 1.26 -12.19 -20.15
C LYS A 485 2.60 -11.89 -20.84
N ASP A 486 2.96 -10.60 -20.94
CA ASP A 486 4.13 -10.13 -21.68
C ASP A 486 5.30 -9.78 -20.74
N TRP A 487 5.15 -9.89 -19.42
CA TRP A 487 6.23 -9.63 -18.46
C TRP A 487 7.39 -10.61 -18.63
N GLU A 488 8.61 -10.09 -18.71
CA GLU A 488 9.83 -10.89 -18.88
C GLU A 488 9.94 -12.01 -17.84
N VAL A 489 9.64 -11.70 -16.58
CA VAL A 489 9.70 -12.65 -15.44
C VAL A 489 8.74 -13.85 -15.59
N ASN A 490 7.72 -13.73 -16.42
CA ASN A 490 6.72 -14.78 -16.66
C ASN A 490 7.08 -15.69 -17.84
N GLU A 491 8.19 -15.43 -18.54
CA GLU A 491 8.66 -16.23 -19.67
C GLU A 491 7.54 -16.48 -20.69
N PRO A 492 7.11 -15.45 -21.47
CA PRO A 492 5.89 -15.48 -22.29
C PRO A 492 5.68 -16.73 -23.14
N ALA A 493 6.75 -17.27 -23.71
CA ALA A 493 6.65 -18.48 -24.57
C ALA A 493 6.32 -19.74 -23.73
N GLN A 494 6.96 -19.91 -22.57
CA GLN A 494 6.66 -21.01 -21.65
C GLN A 494 5.27 -20.87 -21.06
N LEU A 495 4.92 -19.66 -20.65
CA LEU A 495 3.60 -19.35 -20.12
C LEU A 495 2.49 -19.68 -21.12
N ALA A 496 2.63 -19.28 -22.39
CA ALA A 496 1.66 -19.60 -23.45
C ALA A 496 1.50 -21.10 -23.66
N LYS A 497 2.60 -21.88 -23.59
CA LYS A 497 2.56 -23.35 -23.64
C LYS A 497 1.72 -23.92 -22.49
N VAL A 498 1.98 -23.47 -21.25
CA VAL A 498 1.27 -23.95 -20.06
C VAL A 498 -0.21 -23.59 -20.16
N LEU A 499 -0.55 -22.33 -20.44
CA LEU A 499 -1.91 -21.85 -20.54
C LEU A 499 -2.69 -22.63 -21.63
N GLY A 500 -2.13 -22.84 -22.81
CA GLY A 500 -2.81 -23.57 -23.89
C GLY A 500 -3.15 -25.00 -23.51
N LYS A 501 -2.31 -25.69 -22.70
CA LYS A 501 -2.63 -27.04 -22.18
C LYS A 501 -3.75 -26.98 -21.13
N LEU A 502 -3.72 -26.01 -20.22
CA LEU A 502 -4.75 -25.86 -19.19
C LEU A 502 -6.09 -25.42 -19.78
N GLU A 503 -6.10 -24.55 -20.79
CA GLU A 503 -7.31 -24.15 -21.53
C GLU A 503 -7.96 -25.33 -22.25
N ALA A 504 -7.18 -26.25 -22.83
CA ALA A 504 -7.71 -27.46 -23.42
C ALA A 504 -8.41 -28.33 -22.35
N ILE A 505 -7.79 -28.51 -21.19
CA ILE A 505 -8.37 -29.26 -20.06
C ILE A 505 -9.64 -28.58 -19.55
N GLN A 506 -9.64 -27.25 -19.43
CA GLN A 506 -10.81 -26.44 -19.05
C GLN A 506 -11.97 -26.69 -20.01
N LYS A 507 -11.71 -26.57 -21.31
CA LYS A 507 -12.72 -26.77 -22.36
C LYS A 507 -13.35 -28.17 -22.30
N ASP A 508 -12.52 -29.20 -22.17
CA ASP A 508 -12.99 -30.59 -22.09
C ASP A 508 -13.85 -30.84 -20.85
N PHE A 509 -13.37 -30.36 -19.68
CA PHE A 509 -14.14 -30.50 -18.43
C PHE A 509 -15.48 -29.75 -18.52
N ASN A 510 -15.43 -28.47 -18.92
CA ASN A 510 -16.61 -27.62 -18.98
C ASN A 510 -17.67 -28.10 -20.02
N ALA A 511 -17.25 -28.86 -21.02
CA ALA A 511 -18.15 -29.45 -21.99
C ALA A 511 -18.81 -30.73 -21.50
N SER A 512 -18.16 -31.48 -20.59
CA SER A 512 -18.58 -32.83 -20.17
C SER A 512 -19.21 -32.92 -18.78
N SER A 513 -19.08 -31.88 -17.94
CA SER A 513 -19.40 -31.92 -16.50
C SER A 513 -20.77 -31.35 -16.15
N GLY A 514 -21.67 -31.15 -17.12
CA GLY A 514 -23.02 -30.63 -16.87
C GLY A 514 -23.01 -29.19 -16.34
N ALA A 515 -23.61 -28.98 -15.17
CA ALA A 515 -23.67 -27.67 -14.51
C ALA A 515 -22.36 -27.24 -13.86
N LYS A 516 -21.43 -28.19 -13.61
CA LYS A 516 -20.13 -27.90 -13.02
C LYS A 516 -19.18 -27.29 -14.04
N LYS A 517 -18.45 -26.27 -13.61
CA LYS A 517 -17.43 -25.62 -14.42
C LYS A 517 -16.16 -25.39 -13.57
N VAL A 518 -15.04 -25.21 -14.26
CA VAL A 518 -13.77 -24.81 -13.67
C VAL A 518 -13.22 -23.62 -14.45
N SER A 519 -12.69 -22.63 -13.75
CA SER A 519 -12.00 -21.48 -14.36
C SER A 519 -10.56 -21.84 -14.73
N LEU A 520 -9.96 -21.05 -15.62
CA LEU A 520 -8.53 -21.15 -15.89
C LEU A 520 -7.71 -20.74 -14.66
N ALA A 521 -8.19 -19.75 -13.90
CA ALA A 521 -7.58 -19.34 -12.63
C ALA A 521 -7.46 -20.52 -11.65
N ASP A 522 -8.52 -21.29 -11.49
CA ASP A 522 -8.50 -22.51 -10.67
C ASP A 522 -7.54 -23.57 -11.24
N LEU A 523 -7.49 -23.77 -12.56
CA LEU A 523 -6.61 -24.77 -13.17
C LEU A 523 -5.12 -24.39 -13.07
N ILE A 524 -4.77 -23.11 -13.13
CA ILE A 524 -3.40 -22.63 -12.92
C ILE A 524 -2.95 -22.98 -11.50
N VAL A 525 -3.75 -22.66 -10.49
CA VAL A 525 -3.44 -22.97 -9.09
C VAL A 525 -3.44 -24.47 -8.84
N LEU A 526 -4.42 -25.19 -9.38
CA LEU A 526 -4.52 -26.64 -9.26
C LEU A 526 -3.32 -27.35 -9.91
N GLY A 527 -2.82 -26.80 -11.03
CA GLY A 527 -1.63 -27.30 -11.71
C GLY A 527 -0.38 -27.22 -10.84
N GLY A 528 -0.18 -26.06 -10.22
CA GLY A 528 0.90 -25.89 -9.23
C GLY A 528 0.74 -26.79 -8.01
N THR A 529 -0.48 -26.93 -7.49
CA THR A 529 -0.81 -27.83 -6.37
C THR A 529 -0.50 -29.29 -6.70
N ALA A 530 -0.95 -29.77 -7.87
CA ALA A 530 -0.67 -31.14 -8.32
C ALA A 530 0.83 -31.41 -8.53
N ALA A 531 1.56 -30.42 -9.05
CA ALA A 531 2.99 -30.50 -9.24
C ALA A 531 3.75 -30.58 -7.91
N VAL A 532 3.36 -29.78 -6.91
CA VAL A 532 3.94 -29.82 -5.55
C VAL A 532 3.66 -31.15 -4.87
N GLU A 533 2.43 -31.68 -4.93
CA GLU A 533 2.12 -33.02 -4.38
C GLU A 533 2.94 -34.12 -5.05
N LYS A 534 3.08 -34.06 -6.38
CA LYS A 534 3.92 -35.02 -7.13
C LYS A 534 5.37 -34.91 -6.70
N ALA A 535 5.92 -33.72 -6.63
CA ALA A 535 7.31 -33.48 -6.24
C ALA A 535 7.60 -33.94 -4.79
N ALA A 536 6.65 -33.76 -3.89
CA ALA A 536 6.73 -34.27 -2.51
C ALA A 536 6.74 -35.81 -2.48
N LYS A 537 5.84 -36.44 -3.24
CA LYS A 537 5.79 -37.90 -3.38
C LYS A 537 7.07 -38.45 -3.97
N ASP A 538 7.64 -37.81 -5.00
CA ASP A 538 8.94 -38.19 -5.59
C ASP A 538 10.10 -38.06 -4.57
N ALA A 539 9.95 -37.16 -3.57
CA ALA A 539 10.85 -37.05 -2.42
C ALA A 539 10.58 -38.10 -1.32
N GLY A 540 9.55 -38.93 -1.46
CA GLY A 540 9.12 -39.93 -0.49
C GLY A 540 8.29 -39.39 0.67
N VAL A 541 7.66 -38.25 0.52
CA VAL A 541 6.74 -37.63 1.50
C VAL A 541 5.37 -37.49 0.87
N ASP A 542 4.36 -38.11 1.50
CA ASP A 542 2.98 -37.95 1.07
C ASP A 542 2.37 -36.72 1.78
N VAL A 543 1.97 -35.72 0.99
CA VAL A 543 1.34 -34.49 1.51
C VAL A 543 0.17 -34.09 0.62
N LYS A 544 -0.94 -33.70 1.23
CA LYS A 544 -2.07 -33.07 0.55
C LYS A 544 -1.89 -31.55 0.63
N VAL A 545 -1.77 -30.91 -0.53
CA VAL A 545 -1.70 -29.44 -0.64
C VAL A 545 -3.12 -28.87 -0.73
N GLY A 546 -3.42 -27.87 0.06
CA GLY A 546 -4.75 -27.24 0.09
C GLY A 546 -5.12 -26.62 -1.25
N PHE A 547 -6.33 -26.90 -1.71
CA PHE A 547 -6.94 -26.27 -2.87
C PHE A 547 -8.45 -26.11 -2.65
N THR A 548 -8.97 -24.92 -2.94
CA THR A 548 -10.41 -24.62 -2.91
C THR A 548 -10.81 -24.03 -4.26
N PRO A 549 -11.79 -24.62 -4.99
CA PRO A 549 -12.29 -24.08 -6.24
C PRO A 549 -13.08 -22.80 -6.03
N GLY A 550 -13.38 -22.07 -7.11
CA GLY A 550 -14.27 -20.89 -7.09
C GLY A 550 -13.60 -19.60 -7.56
N ARG A 551 -12.33 -19.64 -8.02
CA ARG A 551 -11.76 -18.51 -8.77
C ARG A 551 -12.48 -18.38 -10.10
N MET A 552 -12.53 -17.15 -10.61
CA MET A 552 -13.14 -16.85 -11.91
C MET A 552 -12.14 -16.18 -12.83
N ASP A 553 -12.43 -16.17 -14.12
CA ASP A 553 -11.57 -15.57 -15.15
C ASP A 553 -12.07 -14.16 -15.49
N ALA A 554 -11.25 -13.15 -15.28
CA ALA A 554 -11.53 -11.78 -15.70
C ALA A 554 -11.33 -11.64 -17.22
N SER A 555 -12.01 -10.67 -17.84
CA SER A 555 -11.74 -10.27 -19.22
C SER A 555 -10.69 -9.16 -19.31
N GLN A 556 -10.23 -8.84 -20.53
CA GLN A 556 -9.32 -7.70 -20.75
C GLN A 556 -10.02 -6.38 -20.42
N GLU A 557 -11.30 -6.25 -20.70
CA GLU A 557 -12.10 -5.06 -20.39
C GLU A 557 -12.29 -4.86 -18.87
N GLN A 558 -12.21 -5.93 -18.09
CA GLN A 558 -12.23 -5.91 -16.63
C GLN A 558 -10.82 -5.70 -16.03
N THR A 559 -9.82 -5.45 -16.85
CA THR A 559 -8.42 -5.29 -16.44
C THR A 559 -7.93 -3.89 -16.79
N ASP A 560 -7.69 -3.07 -15.77
CA ASP A 560 -7.06 -1.76 -15.92
C ASP A 560 -5.56 -1.95 -16.21
N ALA A 561 -5.23 -2.18 -17.49
CA ALA A 561 -3.89 -2.57 -17.94
C ALA A 561 -2.80 -1.57 -17.50
N ALA A 562 -3.09 -0.26 -17.53
CA ALA A 562 -2.15 0.76 -17.12
C ALA A 562 -1.85 0.68 -15.62
N SER A 563 -2.87 0.47 -14.79
CA SER A 563 -2.70 0.37 -13.34
C SER A 563 -2.13 -0.98 -12.88
N PHE A 564 -2.08 -2.00 -13.75
CA PHE A 564 -1.40 -3.26 -13.50
C PHE A 564 0.11 -3.21 -13.76
N ALA A 565 0.62 -2.24 -14.53
CA ALA A 565 2.05 -2.11 -14.80
C ALA A 565 2.92 -2.04 -13.53
N PRO A 566 2.54 -1.31 -12.47
CA PRO A 566 3.30 -1.29 -11.21
C PRO A 566 3.37 -2.63 -10.46
N LEU A 567 2.53 -3.63 -10.81
CA LEU A 567 2.58 -4.97 -10.22
C LEU A 567 3.67 -5.84 -10.86
N GLU A 568 4.27 -5.42 -11.98
CA GLU A 568 5.38 -6.13 -12.61
C GLU A 568 6.56 -6.24 -11.61
N PRO A 569 7.01 -7.45 -11.29
CA PRO A 569 8.14 -7.63 -10.41
C PRO A 569 9.43 -7.05 -11.04
N ARG A 570 10.00 -6.02 -10.41
CA ARG A 570 11.33 -5.50 -10.79
C ARG A 570 12.43 -6.45 -10.39
N ALA A 571 12.21 -7.17 -9.31
CA ALA A 571 12.98 -8.33 -8.88
C ALA A 571 12.04 -9.34 -8.24
N ASP A 572 12.35 -10.62 -8.37
CA ASP A 572 11.66 -11.69 -7.67
C ASP A 572 12.70 -12.70 -7.16
N GLY A 573 13.12 -12.55 -5.90
CA GLY A 573 14.10 -13.42 -5.28
C GLY A 573 13.65 -14.88 -5.22
N PHE A 574 12.34 -15.14 -5.16
CA PHE A 574 11.81 -16.51 -5.18
C PHE A 574 12.04 -17.23 -6.52
N ARG A 575 12.08 -16.49 -7.64
CA ARG A 575 12.41 -17.01 -8.98
C ARG A 575 13.83 -16.67 -9.43
N ASN A 576 14.65 -16.12 -8.55
CA ASN A 576 16.02 -15.67 -8.84
C ASN A 576 16.09 -14.70 -10.04
N PHE A 577 15.10 -13.82 -10.13
CA PHE A 577 14.93 -12.86 -11.22
C PHE A 577 15.32 -11.46 -10.80
N ILE A 578 16.04 -10.76 -11.68
CA ILE A 578 16.33 -9.34 -11.58
C ILE A 578 16.02 -8.71 -12.92
N GLY A 579 15.04 -7.81 -12.92
CA GLY A 579 14.68 -7.05 -14.12
C GLY A 579 15.64 -5.89 -14.37
N LYS A 580 15.66 -5.41 -15.61
CA LYS A 580 16.52 -4.28 -16.05
C LYS A 580 16.24 -2.96 -15.32
N ARG A 581 15.06 -2.82 -14.71
CA ARG A 581 14.62 -1.60 -13.99
C ARG A 581 14.92 -1.65 -12.48
N HIS A 582 15.57 -2.71 -12.02
CA HIS A 582 15.88 -2.86 -10.60
C HIS A 582 17.11 -2.01 -10.23
N GLN A 583 16.94 -0.93 -9.47
CA GLN A 583 18.02 0.03 -9.21
C GLN A 583 18.09 0.59 -7.78
N PHE A 584 17.09 0.37 -6.91
CA PHE A 584 16.98 1.11 -5.66
C PHE A 584 17.20 0.30 -4.37
N MET A 585 17.29 -1.02 -4.44
CA MET A 585 17.58 -1.89 -3.28
C MET A 585 18.41 -3.10 -3.69
N GLN A 586 19.05 -3.75 -2.71
CA GLN A 586 19.79 -4.99 -2.96
C GLN A 586 18.82 -6.13 -3.28
N GLN A 587 19.34 -7.21 -3.90
CA GLN A 587 18.51 -8.36 -4.31
C GLN A 587 17.84 -9.05 -3.13
N GLU A 588 18.56 -9.19 -2.03
CA GLU A 588 18.06 -9.77 -0.79
C GLU A 588 17.03 -8.87 -0.10
N GLU A 589 17.17 -7.54 -0.18
CA GLU A 589 16.17 -6.60 0.30
C GLU A 589 14.89 -6.71 -0.53
N ALA A 590 15.00 -6.84 -1.86
CA ALA A 590 13.86 -7.07 -2.74
C ALA A 590 13.15 -8.40 -2.45
N LEU A 591 13.87 -9.44 -2.02
CA LEU A 591 13.25 -10.69 -1.55
C LEU A 591 12.40 -10.45 -0.29
N VAL A 592 12.95 -9.75 0.70
CA VAL A 592 12.24 -9.43 1.95
C VAL A 592 11.03 -8.54 1.67
N ASP A 593 11.17 -7.52 0.82
CA ASP A 593 10.07 -6.66 0.39
C ASP A 593 8.93 -7.45 -0.26
N ARG A 594 9.27 -8.38 -1.19
CA ARG A 594 8.28 -9.26 -1.81
C ARG A 594 7.63 -10.21 -0.79
N ALA A 595 8.40 -10.75 0.14
CA ALA A 595 7.88 -11.62 1.19
C ALA A 595 6.90 -10.86 2.11
N GLN A 596 7.19 -9.61 2.44
CA GLN A 596 6.31 -8.75 3.23
C GLN A 596 5.00 -8.47 2.48
N LEU A 597 5.06 -8.12 1.19
CA LEU A 597 3.88 -7.93 0.35
C LEU A 597 3.01 -9.19 0.23
N LEU A 598 3.63 -10.39 0.25
CA LEU A 598 2.95 -11.68 0.29
C LEU A 598 2.54 -12.09 1.72
N ARG A 599 2.67 -11.21 2.71
CA ARG A 599 2.33 -11.47 4.11
C ARG A 599 3.03 -12.70 4.71
N LEU A 600 4.25 -12.99 4.26
CA LEU A 600 5.02 -14.13 4.74
C LEU A 600 5.79 -13.78 6.00
N THR A 601 5.93 -14.77 6.88
CA THR A 601 6.90 -14.75 7.98
C THR A 601 8.29 -15.15 7.48
N GLY A 602 9.33 -14.92 8.28
CA GLY A 602 10.70 -15.34 7.94
C GLY A 602 10.83 -16.86 7.66
N PRO A 603 10.26 -17.75 8.48
CA PRO A 603 10.22 -19.19 8.17
C PRO A 603 9.47 -19.54 6.87
N GLU A 604 8.32 -18.92 6.60
CA GLU A 604 7.57 -19.15 5.34
C GLU A 604 8.36 -18.68 4.12
N MET A 605 9.00 -17.51 4.18
CA MET A 605 9.92 -17.06 3.13
C MET A 605 11.05 -18.05 2.88
N THR A 606 11.64 -18.59 3.96
CA THR A 606 12.76 -19.54 3.90
C THR A 606 12.37 -20.84 3.19
N VAL A 607 11.26 -21.47 3.61
CA VAL A 607 10.84 -22.74 2.98
C VAL A 607 10.40 -22.55 1.53
N LEU A 608 9.71 -21.45 1.21
CA LEU A 608 9.30 -21.15 -0.16
C LEU A 608 10.49 -20.94 -1.07
N LEU A 609 11.49 -20.19 -0.65
CA LEU A 609 12.68 -19.97 -1.45
C LEU A 609 13.42 -21.30 -1.71
N GLY A 610 13.75 -22.04 -0.65
CA GLY A 610 14.46 -23.33 -0.80
C GLY A 610 13.70 -24.34 -1.65
N GLY A 611 12.37 -24.41 -1.48
CA GLY A 611 11.51 -25.30 -2.25
C GLY A 611 11.41 -24.91 -3.73
N LEU A 612 11.20 -23.63 -4.03
CA LEU A 612 11.15 -23.15 -5.43
C LEU A 612 12.48 -23.39 -6.15
N ARG A 613 13.62 -23.29 -5.45
CA ARG A 613 14.94 -23.65 -6.01
C ARG A 613 15.02 -25.11 -6.44
N VAL A 614 14.69 -26.03 -5.53
CA VAL A 614 14.75 -27.48 -5.86
C VAL A 614 13.68 -27.92 -6.85
N LEU A 615 12.54 -27.20 -6.91
CA LEU A 615 11.50 -27.41 -7.91
C LEU A 615 11.87 -26.86 -9.29
N GLY A 616 12.97 -26.08 -9.41
CA GLY A 616 13.43 -25.53 -10.68
C GLY A 616 12.59 -24.37 -11.20
N ALA A 617 11.99 -23.56 -10.32
CA ALA A 617 11.13 -22.45 -10.66
C ALA A 617 11.87 -21.13 -10.95
N ASN A 618 13.19 -21.16 -11.13
CA ASN A 618 13.98 -19.99 -11.47
C ASN A 618 13.61 -19.44 -12.85
N ALA A 619 13.50 -18.14 -12.96
CA ALA A 619 13.27 -17.48 -14.24
C ALA A 619 14.42 -17.71 -15.22
N ASN A 620 14.09 -17.74 -16.51
CA ASN A 620 15.04 -17.96 -17.62
C ASN A 620 15.88 -19.24 -17.51
N GLY A 621 15.37 -20.24 -16.80
CA GLY A 621 16.07 -21.51 -16.59
C GLY A 621 17.39 -21.40 -15.82
N SER A 622 17.59 -20.31 -15.07
CA SER A 622 18.80 -20.10 -14.25
C SER A 622 19.01 -21.25 -13.28
N LYS A 623 20.26 -21.71 -13.17
CA LYS A 623 20.64 -22.78 -12.24
C LYS A 623 21.27 -22.28 -10.95
N HIS A 624 21.42 -20.96 -10.78
CA HIS A 624 21.93 -20.40 -9.54
C HIS A 624 20.96 -20.67 -8.38
N GLY A 625 21.48 -21.19 -7.28
CA GLY A 625 20.69 -21.58 -6.12
C GLY A 625 19.94 -22.92 -6.26
N VAL A 626 19.99 -23.57 -7.43
CA VAL A 626 19.44 -24.92 -7.61
C VAL A 626 20.45 -25.93 -7.02
N LEU A 627 20.41 -26.04 -5.69
CA LEU A 627 21.39 -26.82 -4.93
C LEU A 627 20.93 -28.29 -4.77
N THR A 628 20.52 -28.91 -5.87
CA THR A 628 20.09 -30.30 -5.91
C THR A 628 20.44 -30.97 -7.25
N SER A 629 20.71 -32.26 -7.22
CA SER A 629 20.83 -33.07 -8.44
C SER A 629 19.49 -33.62 -8.95
N LYS A 630 18.41 -33.45 -8.19
CA LYS A 630 17.07 -34.00 -8.48
C LYS A 630 16.06 -32.85 -8.63
N VAL A 631 16.25 -32.01 -9.65
CA VAL A 631 15.34 -30.89 -9.94
C VAL A 631 13.94 -31.41 -10.19
N GLY A 632 12.94 -30.68 -9.63
CA GLY A 632 11.53 -31.07 -9.69
C GLY A 632 11.08 -32.01 -8.57
N THR A 633 11.99 -32.33 -7.62
CA THR A 633 11.69 -33.10 -6.42
C THR A 633 11.72 -32.19 -5.20
N LEU A 634 10.67 -32.18 -4.39
CA LEU A 634 10.57 -31.31 -3.22
C LEU A 634 11.35 -31.89 -2.04
N SER A 635 12.65 -31.65 -2.03
CA SER A 635 13.58 -32.09 -0.98
C SER A 635 14.18 -30.89 -0.25
N ASN A 636 14.75 -31.11 0.93
CA ASN A 636 15.47 -30.10 1.70
C ASN A 636 16.94 -29.93 1.25
N ASP A 637 17.27 -30.40 0.05
CA ASP A 637 18.63 -30.37 -0.52
C ASP A 637 19.22 -28.96 -0.57
N PHE A 638 18.37 -27.91 -0.83
CA PHE A 638 18.84 -26.54 -0.82
C PHE A 638 19.59 -26.20 0.47
N PHE A 639 19.01 -26.51 1.62
CA PHE A 639 19.58 -26.18 2.93
C PHE A 639 20.78 -27.08 3.25
N LEU A 640 20.67 -28.36 2.96
CA LEU A 640 21.76 -29.31 3.16
C LEU A 640 23.02 -28.89 2.38
N ASN A 641 22.88 -28.54 1.11
CA ASN A 641 24.00 -28.18 0.25
C ASN A 641 24.50 -26.75 0.44
N LEU A 642 23.62 -25.81 0.84
CA LEU A 642 24.01 -24.45 1.22
C LEU A 642 24.96 -24.45 2.42
N LEU A 643 24.69 -25.31 3.42
CA LEU A 643 25.40 -25.36 4.69
C LEU A 643 26.46 -26.50 4.73
N ASP A 644 26.71 -27.19 3.60
CA ASP A 644 27.66 -28.28 3.52
C ASP A 644 29.11 -27.82 3.81
N MET A 645 29.67 -28.31 4.91
CA MET A 645 31.03 -28.00 5.35
C MET A 645 32.13 -28.53 4.42
N SER A 646 31.83 -29.46 3.52
CA SER A 646 32.79 -29.97 2.51
C SER A 646 33.03 -28.97 1.38
N THR A 647 32.20 -27.92 1.28
CA THR A 647 32.29 -26.86 0.28
C THR A 647 32.74 -25.52 0.87
N GLN A 648 33.26 -24.67 0.01
CA GLN A 648 33.61 -23.28 0.32
C GLN A 648 33.01 -22.39 -0.75
N TRP A 649 32.26 -21.36 -0.33
CA TRP A 649 31.71 -20.37 -1.22
C TRP A 649 32.76 -19.31 -1.56
N THR A 650 32.88 -18.97 -2.84
CA THR A 650 33.74 -17.89 -3.37
C THR A 650 32.97 -17.05 -4.35
N GLN A 651 33.24 -15.75 -4.39
CA GLN A 651 32.62 -14.87 -5.36
C GLN A 651 33.26 -15.05 -6.73
N ALA A 652 32.44 -15.18 -7.76
CA ALA A 652 32.84 -15.23 -9.16
C ALA A 652 32.97 -13.81 -9.75
N ALA A 653 33.62 -13.69 -10.91
CA ALA A 653 33.88 -12.42 -11.56
C ALA A 653 32.61 -11.68 -12.03
N ASP A 654 31.53 -12.39 -12.27
CA ASP A 654 30.22 -11.86 -12.68
C ASP A 654 29.32 -11.46 -11.49
N GLY A 655 29.85 -11.53 -10.26
CA GLY A 655 29.11 -11.19 -9.04
C GLY A 655 28.25 -12.31 -8.47
N THR A 656 28.20 -13.47 -9.13
CA THR A 656 27.60 -14.71 -8.58
C THR A 656 28.55 -15.40 -7.62
N TYR A 657 28.16 -16.54 -7.08
CA TYR A 657 28.96 -17.29 -6.11
C TYR A 657 29.07 -18.75 -6.53
N GLU A 658 30.24 -19.34 -6.26
CA GLU A 658 30.55 -20.74 -6.53
C GLU A 658 30.85 -21.49 -5.23
N ALA A 659 30.14 -22.58 -4.98
CA ALA A 659 30.47 -23.53 -3.93
C ALA A 659 31.51 -24.54 -4.48
N ARG A 660 32.72 -24.46 -3.99
CA ARG A 660 33.83 -25.32 -4.41
C ARG A 660 34.14 -26.42 -3.38
N ASP A 661 34.34 -27.60 -3.85
CA ASP A 661 34.80 -28.70 -3.00
C ASP A 661 36.17 -28.35 -2.39
N ARG A 662 36.30 -28.46 -1.07
CA ARG A 662 37.53 -28.05 -0.36
C ARG A 662 38.77 -28.90 -0.68
N LYS A 663 38.58 -30.13 -1.17
CA LYS A 663 39.68 -31.04 -1.49
C LYS A 663 40.12 -30.94 -2.95
N THR A 664 39.14 -30.89 -3.86
CA THR A 664 39.37 -30.93 -5.31
C THR A 664 39.32 -29.54 -5.97
N ASN A 665 38.84 -28.53 -5.27
CA ASN A 665 38.56 -27.18 -5.77
C ASN A 665 37.57 -27.13 -6.98
N SER A 666 36.87 -28.22 -7.26
CA SER A 666 35.86 -28.28 -8.32
C SER A 666 34.58 -27.55 -7.88
N VAL A 667 33.94 -26.86 -8.81
CA VAL A 667 32.63 -26.21 -8.58
C VAL A 667 31.54 -27.26 -8.47
N LYS A 668 30.85 -27.32 -7.34
CA LYS A 668 29.68 -28.18 -7.12
C LYS A 668 28.37 -27.46 -7.41
N TRP A 669 28.25 -26.22 -6.92
CA TRP A 669 27.03 -25.42 -7.02
C TRP A 669 27.37 -23.98 -7.37
N THR A 670 26.36 -23.25 -7.84
CA THR A 670 26.43 -21.80 -8.01
C THR A 670 25.23 -21.15 -7.34
N GLY A 671 25.36 -19.91 -6.88
CA GLY A 671 24.29 -19.18 -6.22
C GLY A 671 24.39 -17.67 -6.42
N THR A 672 23.37 -16.98 -5.99
CA THR A 672 23.31 -15.50 -5.94
C THR A 672 23.36 -15.01 -4.51
N ARG A 673 23.40 -13.69 -4.31
CA ARG A 673 23.29 -13.07 -2.98
C ARG A 673 22.03 -13.54 -2.26
N VAL A 674 20.90 -13.65 -2.99
CA VAL A 674 19.61 -14.12 -2.45
C VAL A 674 19.70 -15.53 -1.87
N ASP A 675 20.50 -16.42 -2.47
CA ASP A 675 20.68 -17.78 -1.97
C ASP A 675 21.61 -17.81 -0.75
N LEU A 676 22.72 -17.06 -0.82
CA LEU A 676 23.75 -17.09 0.22
C LEU A 676 23.36 -16.41 1.51
N ILE A 677 22.43 -15.44 1.46
CA ILE A 677 21.98 -14.73 2.67
C ILE A 677 21.38 -15.70 3.72
N PHE A 678 20.81 -16.82 3.29
CA PHE A 678 20.31 -17.87 4.19
C PHE A 678 21.41 -18.67 4.91
N GLY A 679 22.66 -18.54 4.49
CA GLY A 679 23.81 -19.05 5.20
C GLY A 679 24.61 -17.98 5.94
N ALA A 680 24.45 -16.70 5.56
CA ALA A 680 25.24 -15.57 6.06
C ALA A 680 24.52 -14.74 7.13
N HIS A 681 23.23 -14.45 6.95
CA HIS A 681 22.45 -13.70 7.92
C HIS A 681 22.06 -14.60 9.10
N SER A 682 22.38 -14.20 10.34
CA SER A 682 22.27 -15.08 11.52
C SER A 682 20.86 -15.64 11.74
N GLN A 683 19.83 -14.87 11.58
CA GLN A 683 18.43 -15.31 11.79
C GLN A 683 17.96 -16.19 10.63
N LEU A 684 18.24 -15.83 9.38
CA LEU A 684 17.89 -16.66 8.22
C LEU A 684 18.67 -17.98 8.23
N ARG A 685 19.93 -17.94 8.69
CA ARG A 685 20.72 -19.15 8.89
C ARG A 685 20.11 -20.05 9.96
N ALA A 686 19.64 -19.49 11.06
CA ALA A 686 18.96 -20.28 12.10
C ALA A 686 17.72 -21.02 11.54
N TYR A 687 16.95 -20.35 10.66
CA TYR A 687 15.83 -21.00 9.96
C TYR A 687 16.32 -22.08 8.98
N ALA A 688 17.37 -21.79 8.20
CA ALA A 688 17.95 -22.74 7.27
C ALA A 688 18.48 -23.99 8.00
N GLU A 689 19.10 -23.84 9.15
CA GLU A 689 19.61 -24.95 9.98
C GLU A 689 18.49 -25.88 10.45
N VAL A 690 17.29 -25.35 10.79
CA VAL A 690 16.11 -26.20 11.12
C VAL A 690 15.78 -27.15 9.98
N TYR A 691 15.87 -26.70 8.73
CA TYR A 691 15.55 -27.51 7.54
C TYR A 691 16.73 -28.32 7.01
N ALA A 692 17.94 -28.09 7.52
CA ALA A 692 19.15 -28.83 7.16
C ALA A 692 19.47 -29.99 8.11
N THR A 693 18.66 -30.23 9.15
CA THR A 693 18.86 -31.38 10.05
C THR A 693 18.44 -32.69 9.39
N SER A 694 18.99 -33.83 9.86
CA SER A 694 18.78 -35.15 9.26
C SER A 694 17.31 -35.62 9.27
N ASP A 695 16.49 -35.11 10.17
CA ASP A 695 15.09 -35.45 10.36
C ASP A 695 14.14 -34.40 9.77
N ALA A 696 14.66 -33.33 9.15
CA ALA A 696 13.86 -32.17 8.75
C ALA A 696 13.07 -32.35 7.45
N LYS A 697 13.33 -33.38 6.64
CA LYS A 697 12.74 -33.53 5.31
C LYS A 697 11.22 -33.46 5.30
N GLU A 698 10.57 -34.23 6.17
CA GLU A 698 9.10 -34.24 6.25
C GLU A 698 8.54 -32.90 6.75
N LYS A 699 9.19 -32.31 7.76
CA LYS A 699 8.82 -30.96 8.25
C LYS A 699 8.92 -29.93 7.14
N PHE A 700 10.02 -29.91 6.40
CA PHE A 700 10.23 -28.99 5.28
C PHE A 700 9.12 -29.10 4.25
N VAL A 701 8.78 -30.30 3.80
CA VAL A 701 7.73 -30.54 2.79
C VAL A 701 6.38 -30.06 3.30
N LYS A 702 6.03 -30.34 4.56
CA LYS A 702 4.76 -29.90 5.17
C LYS A 702 4.69 -28.37 5.31
N ASP A 703 5.77 -27.74 5.76
CA ASP A 703 5.83 -26.30 5.94
C ASP A 703 5.81 -25.58 4.59
N PHE A 704 6.51 -26.12 3.57
CA PHE A 704 6.40 -25.62 2.20
C PHE A 704 4.96 -25.71 1.67
N ALA A 705 4.28 -26.83 1.84
CA ALA A 705 2.92 -27.03 1.38
C ALA A 705 1.94 -26.03 2.03
N LYS A 706 2.12 -25.72 3.33
CA LYS A 706 1.34 -24.71 4.05
C LYS A 706 1.61 -23.31 3.50
N ALA A 707 2.87 -22.91 3.37
CA ALA A 707 3.25 -21.59 2.86
C ALA A 707 2.83 -21.40 1.40
N TRP A 708 2.95 -22.46 0.57
CA TRP A 708 2.43 -22.48 -0.80
C TRP A 708 0.92 -22.24 -0.84
N THR A 709 0.16 -23.01 -0.05
CA THR A 709 -1.31 -22.85 0.06
C THR A 709 -1.69 -21.45 0.48
N LYS A 710 -0.96 -20.85 1.43
CA LYS A 710 -1.18 -19.47 1.86
C LYS A 710 -1.03 -18.50 0.67
N VAL A 711 0.07 -18.57 -0.08
CA VAL A 711 0.29 -17.68 -1.23
C VAL A 711 -0.78 -17.85 -2.31
N MET A 712 -1.17 -19.10 -2.61
CA MET A 712 -2.20 -19.39 -3.62
C MET A 712 -3.59 -18.85 -3.23
N ASN A 713 -3.84 -18.55 -1.95
CA ASN A 713 -5.14 -18.13 -1.44
C ASN A 713 -5.16 -16.68 -0.90
N LEU A 714 -4.09 -15.89 -1.04
CA LEU A 714 -4.03 -14.53 -0.50
C LEU A 714 -5.13 -13.60 -1.00
N ASP A 715 -5.64 -13.83 -2.19
CA ASP A 715 -6.70 -13.07 -2.83
C ASP A 715 -8.10 -13.71 -2.72
N ARG A 716 -8.24 -14.76 -1.91
CA ARG A 716 -9.50 -15.51 -1.73
C ARG A 716 -10.25 -15.03 -0.48
N TYR A 717 -10.97 -13.91 -0.62
CA TYR A 717 -11.76 -13.32 0.46
C TYR A 717 -13.11 -14.02 0.69
N ASP A 718 -13.45 -14.97 -0.15
CA ASP A 718 -14.64 -15.79 -0.09
C ASP A 718 -14.47 -17.06 0.78
N ILE A 719 -13.23 -17.48 1.01
CA ILE A 719 -12.92 -18.67 1.83
C ILE A 719 -12.32 -18.33 3.20
N VAL A 720 -11.91 -17.11 3.42
CA VAL A 720 -11.51 -16.59 4.74
C VAL A 720 -12.80 -16.10 5.41
N ALA A 721 -13.45 -16.97 6.16
CA ALA A 721 -14.62 -16.65 6.98
C ALA A 721 -14.17 -16.20 8.36
#